data_5dea5f4e6991c91bde63e5e404ea2b84
#
_entry.id   5dea5f4e6991c91bde63e5e404ea2b84
#
_cell.length_a   1.000
_cell.length_b   1.000
_cell.length_c   1.000
_cell.angle_alpha   90.00
_cell.angle_beta   90.00
_cell.angle_gamma   90.00
#
_symmetry.space_group_name_H-M   'P 1'
#
loop_
_entity.id
_entity.type
_entity.pdbx_description
1 polymer ?
#
loop_
_entity_poly.entity_id
_entity_poly.type
_entity_poly.pdbx_seq_one_letter_code
_entity_poly.pdbx_strand_id
1 'polypeptide(L)'
;MKHFIKLSAALVLLLSATIAPTLQAQLPSGAPAIPVPSGDVRSAAPAPGTPPKIQIGKAVTFKLDNGLTVIVVENHKLPTVSFQIFVDSDPVMENEAIGYVSMMGELLNKGTKTLSKAQIDEQIDFIGASLSTSMNGVSGSCLSKHSDKLLGIMSDVLLNPTFPAEELDKAKRRQESNLAQAKDDANSIASNVGSILRYGKDHPYGEIMTEETLAKINLEQIQQHYNTYFRPNISYFVVVGDITKAKAEQYAKQYFGKWQRADVPKHKYAVPQPPAKTQVDFVHKPGAVQSVINITYPVELLPGTVDAIQGRLTNAVFGGYFNSRINANLREGHGWTYGARSSLNPDKLVGSFNATASVRNAVTDSSIIEFFKEMVRMRSEKVPESELQVVKNVLTGQFSQSLEQPGTVASFALSTARYGFPADYYEKYLEVLQSVTPDDVMVAAKKYITPDNAHILVVGNKEEVAESLKPFSMTARVNFYDVYGNPVQDSKMTIPPGMTAEKVIEDYINAIGGQAKLAAIKDLQINSTMNMGGMSLLVSSAQKDGKISTKVSMNGQVVDSRTYDGTKGTGAGMNGARDLEGEELNDLKEQAAFCKEANYISGGYKLTLKGLEDIGGNPAYIIEAERPDGKKTTEYYDVKSSLKVREVSTVEGPDGPATMSNDFSDYKETGGVLFPNTVTLSGIFPVPVKAVVTELKVNAGIDDSVFKQ
;
A
#
# COMPACT_ATOMS: atom_id res chain seq x y z
N MET A 1 29.00 4.37 -7.28
CA MET A 1 27.67 3.78 -7.40
C MET A 1 26.97 3.54 -6.06
N LYS A 2 27.58 2.96 -5.03
CA LYS A 2 27.03 2.93 -3.66
C LYS A 2 26.78 4.31 -3.03
N HIS A 3 27.28 5.37 -3.63
CA HIS A 3 27.03 6.75 -3.17
C HIS A 3 25.59 7.21 -3.28
N PHE A 4 24.90 6.79 -4.32
CA PHE A 4 23.49 7.13 -4.49
C PHE A 4 22.65 6.71 -3.30
N ILE A 5 23.05 5.64 -2.64
CA ILE A 5 22.29 4.90 -1.66
C ILE A 5 22.29 5.57 -0.28
N LYS A 6 23.48 5.96 0.20
CA LYS A 6 23.60 6.59 1.53
C LYS A 6 23.29 8.08 1.52
N LEU A 7 23.45 8.70 0.38
CA LEU A 7 22.99 10.05 0.18
C LEU A 7 21.46 10.16 0.30
N SER A 8 20.76 9.14 -0.21
CA SER A 8 19.31 9.06 -0.16
C SER A 8 18.78 8.91 1.27
N ALA A 9 19.42 8.10 2.10
CA ALA A 9 19.05 7.96 3.51
C ALA A 9 19.30 9.24 4.32
N ALA A 10 20.39 9.96 4.03
CA ALA A 10 20.69 11.26 4.66
C ALA A 10 19.72 12.34 4.22
N LEU A 11 19.25 12.32 2.97
CA LEU A 11 18.29 13.29 2.45
C LEU A 11 16.87 13.06 3.00
N VAL A 12 16.46 11.82 3.20
CA VAL A 12 15.17 11.48 3.85
C VAL A 12 15.18 11.89 5.33
N LEU A 13 16.28 11.68 6.04
CA LEU A 13 16.45 12.16 7.43
C LEU A 13 16.42 13.69 7.53
N LEU A 14 16.89 14.40 6.53
CA LEU A 14 16.89 15.88 6.50
C LEU A 14 15.51 16.46 6.17
N LEU A 15 14.71 15.81 5.32
CA LEU A 15 13.34 16.23 5.00
C LEU A 15 12.34 15.93 6.10
N SER A 16 12.56 14.89 6.92
CA SER A 16 11.70 14.56 8.07
C SER A 16 12.00 15.41 9.32
N ALA A 17 13.22 15.95 9.46
CA ALA A 17 13.61 16.78 10.60
C ALA A 17 13.12 18.25 10.52
N THR A 18 12.62 18.69 9.37
CA THR A 18 12.18 20.09 9.17
C THR A 18 10.68 20.34 9.36
N ILE A 19 9.89 19.33 9.73
CA ILE A 19 8.43 19.46 9.98
C ILE A 19 8.07 19.00 11.40
N ALA A 20 8.81 19.44 12.39
CA ALA A 20 8.34 19.42 13.76
C ALA A 20 8.54 20.83 14.36
N PRO A 21 7.51 21.68 14.37
CA PRO A 21 7.54 22.80 15.28
C PRO A 21 7.42 22.22 16.69
N THR A 22 8.47 22.29 17.48
CA THR A 22 8.39 22.14 18.91
C THR A 22 7.52 23.27 19.46
N LEU A 23 6.22 23.08 19.47
CA LEU A 23 5.30 23.83 20.33
C LEU A 23 5.52 23.32 21.77
N GLN A 24 6.56 23.80 22.44
CA GLN A 24 6.56 23.83 23.88
C GLN A 24 5.52 24.89 24.29
N ALA A 25 4.29 24.43 24.49
CA ALA A 25 3.32 25.25 25.20
C ALA A 25 3.83 25.42 26.64
N GLN A 26 4.44 26.57 26.93
CA GLN A 26 4.60 27.02 28.31
C GLN A 26 3.19 27.22 28.88
N LEU A 27 2.76 26.30 29.73
CA LEU A 27 1.59 26.51 30.56
C LEU A 27 1.87 27.71 31.49
N PRO A 28 0.96 28.68 31.57
CA PRO A 28 1.11 29.79 32.51
C PRO A 28 1.19 29.23 33.93
N SER A 29 2.25 29.53 34.65
CA SER A 29 2.38 29.29 36.07
C SER A 29 1.34 30.14 36.82
N GLY A 30 0.24 29.51 37.25
CA GLY A 30 -0.76 30.24 38.03
C GLY A 30 -2.20 29.74 37.93
N ALA A 31 -2.47 28.63 37.21
CA ALA A 31 -3.81 28.04 37.28
C ALA A 31 -4.00 27.36 38.66
N PRO A 32 -5.10 27.64 39.38
CA PRO A 32 -5.39 26.98 40.63
C PRO A 32 -5.52 25.48 40.39
N ALA A 33 -4.84 24.68 41.20
CA ALA A 33 -4.94 23.25 41.15
C ALA A 33 -6.40 22.84 41.36
N ILE A 34 -6.99 22.16 40.37
CA ILE A 34 -8.29 21.53 40.52
C ILE A 34 -8.15 20.51 41.65
N PRO A 35 -8.93 20.57 42.74
CA PRO A 35 -8.85 19.61 43.80
C PRO A 35 -9.15 18.23 43.27
N VAL A 36 -8.14 17.36 43.28
CA VAL A 36 -8.31 15.92 43.00
C VAL A 36 -9.07 15.33 44.18
N PRO A 37 -10.26 14.75 44.00
CA PRO A 37 -10.96 14.10 45.10
C PRO A 37 -10.04 13.05 45.74
N SER A 38 -9.88 13.10 47.05
CA SER A 38 -9.11 12.15 47.86
C SER A 38 -9.92 10.86 48.08
N GLY A 39 -10.03 10.09 47.02
CA GLY A 39 -10.59 8.76 46.96
C GLY A 39 -10.15 8.18 45.60
N ASP A 40 -9.67 6.97 45.57
CA ASP A 40 -9.22 6.32 44.35
C ASP A 40 -10.39 6.02 43.43
N VAL A 41 -10.96 7.09 42.85
CA VAL A 41 -12.06 7.01 41.83
C VAL A 41 -11.63 6.27 40.56
N ARG A 42 -10.38 5.80 40.49
CA ARG A 42 -9.85 5.04 39.38
C ARG A 42 -9.73 3.55 39.65
N SER A 43 -10.09 3.10 40.86
CA SER A 43 -9.95 1.70 41.27
C SER A 43 -11.00 0.76 40.65
N ALA A 44 -12.10 1.28 40.13
CA ALA A 44 -13.06 0.51 39.35
C ALA A 44 -13.61 1.35 38.20
N ALA A 45 -13.74 0.77 37.03
CA ALA A 45 -14.48 1.42 35.93
C ALA A 45 -15.93 1.67 36.36
N PRO A 46 -16.54 2.81 36.00
CA PRO A 46 -17.97 3.05 36.26
C PRO A 46 -18.80 1.87 35.72
N ALA A 47 -19.84 1.48 36.45
CA ALA A 47 -20.78 0.48 35.97
C ALA A 47 -21.35 0.91 34.61
N PRO A 48 -21.52 0.00 33.64
CA PRO A 48 -22.10 0.32 32.36
C PRO A 48 -23.47 0.98 32.54
N GLY A 49 -23.65 2.17 31.98
CA GLY A 49 -24.97 2.82 31.94
C GLY A 49 -25.94 2.01 31.07
N THR A 50 -27.24 2.25 31.21
CA THR A 50 -28.24 1.72 30.28
C THR A 50 -27.90 2.19 28.87
N PRO A 51 -27.88 1.29 27.85
CA PRO A 51 -27.64 1.69 26.48
C PRO A 51 -28.55 2.86 26.07
N PRO A 52 -28.04 3.94 25.48
CA PRO A 52 -28.86 5.04 25.07
C PRO A 52 -29.91 4.57 24.04
N LYS A 53 -31.15 4.98 24.18
CA LYS A 53 -32.15 4.83 23.12
C LYS A 53 -31.71 5.71 21.96
N ILE A 54 -31.20 5.09 20.90
CA ILE A 54 -30.71 5.81 19.74
C ILE A 54 -31.89 6.31 18.91
N GLN A 55 -31.96 7.61 18.72
CA GLN A 55 -32.81 8.22 17.70
C GLN A 55 -31.94 8.42 16.45
N ILE A 56 -32.10 7.52 15.49
CA ILE A 56 -31.49 7.72 14.16
C ILE A 56 -32.26 8.88 13.50
N GLY A 57 -31.52 9.85 12.98
CA GLY A 57 -32.11 10.97 12.23
C GLY A 57 -32.98 10.45 11.08
N LYS A 58 -34.07 11.15 10.78
CA LYS A 58 -35.02 10.72 9.75
C LYS A 58 -34.48 11.04 8.35
N ALA A 59 -34.21 10.00 7.55
CA ALA A 59 -34.02 10.14 6.11
C ALA A 59 -35.39 10.10 5.40
N VAL A 60 -35.59 11.00 4.44
CA VAL A 60 -36.78 10.97 3.56
C VAL A 60 -36.36 10.41 2.21
N THR A 61 -37.04 9.35 1.76
CA THR A 61 -36.75 8.71 0.47
C THR A 61 -37.95 8.83 -0.48
N PHE A 62 -37.70 9.19 -1.73
CA PHE A 62 -38.72 9.23 -2.79
C PHE A 62 -38.06 8.92 -4.15
N LYS A 63 -38.88 8.68 -5.18
CA LYS A 63 -38.43 8.39 -6.53
C LYS A 63 -38.88 9.46 -7.52
N LEU A 64 -38.05 9.79 -8.50
CA LEU A 64 -38.42 10.55 -9.67
C LEU A 64 -39.01 9.63 -10.77
N ASP A 65 -39.70 10.21 -11.76
CA ASP A 65 -40.34 9.47 -12.85
C ASP A 65 -39.33 8.68 -13.72
N ASN A 66 -38.07 9.17 -13.81
CA ASN A 66 -37.00 8.47 -14.52
C ASN A 66 -36.39 7.31 -13.70
N GLY A 67 -36.88 7.07 -12.48
CA GLY A 67 -36.42 5.98 -11.60
C GLY A 67 -35.31 6.33 -10.63
N LEU A 68 -34.76 7.56 -10.64
CA LEU A 68 -33.76 8.01 -9.68
C LEU A 68 -34.35 8.01 -8.27
N THR A 69 -33.72 7.29 -7.34
CA THR A 69 -34.11 7.30 -5.93
C THR A 69 -33.40 8.46 -5.23
N VAL A 70 -34.15 9.32 -4.54
CA VAL A 70 -33.63 10.47 -3.82
C VAL A 70 -33.73 10.20 -2.31
N ILE A 71 -32.63 10.41 -1.60
CA ILE A 71 -32.51 10.26 -0.13
C ILE A 71 -32.09 11.60 0.43
N VAL A 72 -32.88 12.16 1.36
CA VAL A 72 -32.65 13.47 1.97
C VAL A 72 -32.53 13.34 3.48
N VAL A 73 -31.47 13.89 4.04
CA VAL A 73 -31.26 14.05 5.47
C VAL A 73 -31.08 15.54 5.78
N GLU A 74 -32.11 16.15 6.32
CA GLU A 74 -32.07 17.58 6.72
C GLU A 74 -31.23 17.76 8.00
N ASN A 75 -30.27 18.67 7.96
CA ASN A 75 -29.48 19.06 9.12
C ASN A 75 -29.07 20.53 9.01
N HIS A 76 -29.75 21.38 9.82
CA HIS A 76 -29.57 22.84 9.78
C HIS A 76 -28.58 23.38 10.83
N LYS A 77 -27.70 22.50 11.40
CA LYS A 77 -26.70 22.92 12.40
C LYS A 77 -25.59 23.79 11.82
N LEU A 78 -25.19 23.48 10.59
CA LEU A 78 -24.17 24.22 9.83
C LEU A 78 -24.73 24.57 8.45
N PRO A 79 -24.39 25.74 7.87
CA PRO A 79 -24.87 26.15 6.55
C PRO A 79 -24.09 25.43 5.42
N THR A 80 -23.99 24.11 5.50
CA THR A 80 -23.29 23.25 4.52
C THR A 80 -24.22 22.17 4.01
N VAL A 81 -23.99 21.76 2.77
CA VAL A 81 -24.73 20.66 2.14
C VAL A 81 -23.77 19.78 1.34
N SER A 82 -24.02 18.48 1.40
CA SER A 82 -23.33 17.47 0.60
C SER A 82 -24.31 16.79 -0.35
N PHE A 83 -23.87 16.54 -1.56
CA PHE A 83 -24.61 15.88 -2.62
C PHE A 83 -23.80 14.70 -3.13
N GLN A 84 -24.46 13.57 -3.38
CA GLN A 84 -23.84 12.39 -3.96
C GLN A 84 -24.82 11.74 -4.94
N ILE A 85 -24.37 11.51 -6.17
CA ILE A 85 -24.99 10.52 -7.05
C ILE A 85 -24.21 9.24 -6.91
N PHE A 86 -24.89 8.18 -6.51
CA PHE A 86 -24.34 6.82 -6.40
C PHE A 86 -25.02 5.91 -7.41
N VAL A 87 -24.26 5.39 -8.37
CA VAL A 87 -24.69 4.41 -9.35
C VAL A 87 -24.44 3.01 -8.82
N ASP A 88 -25.50 2.23 -8.59
CA ASP A 88 -25.45 0.88 -8.03
C ASP A 88 -25.41 -0.19 -9.14
N SER A 89 -24.36 -0.16 -9.96
CA SER A 89 -24.10 -1.22 -10.93
C SER A 89 -23.50 -2.45 -10.26
N ASP A 90 -23.88 -3.64 -10.75
CA ASP A 90 -23.17 -4.87 -10.35
C ASP A 90 -21.72 -4.79 -10.85
N PRO A 91 -20.75 -5.37 -10.11
CA PRO A 91 -19.37 -5.51 -10.61
C PRO A 91 -19.35 -6.23 -11.96
N VAL A 92 -18.47 -5.82 -12.85
CA VAL A 92 -18.29 -6.42 -14.18
C VAL A 92 -16.92 -7.05 -14.30
N MET A 93 -16.78 -8.13 -15.08
CA MET A 93 -15.48 -8.63 -15.49
C MET A 93 -14.86 -7.65 -16.50
N GLU A 94 -13.65 -7.18 -16.21
CA GLU A 94 -12.91 -6.26 -17.07
C GLU A 94 -11.96 -7.00 -18.03
N ASN A 95 -11.65 -8.28 -17.72
CA ASN A 95 -10.91 -9.20 -18.56
C ASN A 95 -9.52 -8.65 -19.00
N GLU A 96 -9.34 -8.42 -20.31
CA GLU A 96 -8.07 -8.00 -20.87
C GLU A 96 -7.67 -6.54 -20.57
N ALA A 97 -8.62 -5.72 -20.11
CA ALA A 97 -8.42 -4.28 -19.87
C ALA A 97 -8.72 -3.88 -18.42
N ILE A 98 -8.32 -4.69 -17.48
CA ILE A 98 -8.60 -4.49 -16.05
C ILE A 98 -8.17 -3.09 -15.61
N GLY A 99 -9.11 -2.37 -14.99
CA GLY A 99 -8.95 -1.00 -14.50
C GLY A 99 -9.69 0.05 -15.31
N TYR A 100 -10.32 -0.30 -16.46
CA TYR A 100 -11.04 0.70 -17.26
C TYR A 100 -12.24 1.29 -16.51
N VAL A 101 -12.91 0.52 -15.65
CA VAL A 101 -14.05 1.01 -14.84
C VAL A 101 -13.58 2.04 -13.83
N SER A 102 -12.46 1.77 -13.16
CA SER A 102 -11.84 2.72 -12.23
C SER A 102 -11.37 3.99 -12.94
N MET A 103 -10.73 3.86 -14.10
CA MET A 103 -10.30 4.99 -14.93
C MET A 103 -11.48 5.80 -15.47
N MET A 104 -12.59 5.16 -15.84
CA MET A 104 -13.80 5.86 -16.22
C MET A 104 -14.24 6.81 -15.09
N GLY A 105 -14.29 6.32 -13.86
CA GLY A 105 -14.63 7.13 -12.69
C GLY A 105 -13.69 8.31 -12.47
N GLU A 106 -12.40 8.10 -12.67
CA GLU A 106 -11.39 9.16 -12.57
C GLU A 106 -11.52 10.22 -13.66
N LEU A 107 -11.89 9.80 -14.89
CA LEU A 107 -11.98 10.69 -16.03
C LEU A 107 -13.27 11.50 -16.08
N LEU A 108 -14.29 11.19 -15.29
CA LEU A 108 -15.57 11.90 -15.28
C LEU A 108 -15.43 13.41 -15.12
N ASN A 109 -14.53 13.89 -14.25
CA ASN A 109 -14.36 15.31 -14.00
C ASN A 109 -13.19 15.95 -14.78
N LYS A 110 -12.67 15.27 -15.81
CA LYS A 110 -11.55 15.79 -16.63
C LYS A 110 -11.97 16.64 -17.80
N GLY A 111 -13.25 16.87 -17.96
CA GLY A 111 -13.85 17.75 -18.97
C GLY A 111 -15.28 17.33 -19.30
N THR A 112 -16.10 18.30 -19.61
CA THR A 112 -17.48 18.12 -20.05
C THR A 112 -17.67 18.75 -21.42
N LYS A 113 -18.88 18.62 -22.00
CA LYS A 113 -19.23 19.30 -23.25
C LYS A 113 -19.21 20.83 -23.13
N THR A 114 -19.32 21.37 -21.91
CA THR A 114 -19.42 22.82 -21.67
C THR A 114 -18.24 23.40 -20.91
N LEU A 115 -17.52 22.60 -20.14
CA LEU A 115 -16.41 23.04 -19.25
C LEU A 115 -15.16 22.20 -19.48
N SER A 116 -14.02 22.86 -19.61
CA SER A 116 -12.73 22.19 -19.51
C SER A 116 -12.42 21.82 -18.06
N LYS A 117 -11.43 20.91 -17.84
CA LYS A 117 -10.93 20.54 -16.49
C LYS A 117 -10.54 21.77 -15.66
N ALA A 118 -9.77 22.70 -16.26
CA ALA A 118 -9.33 23.92 -15.58
C ALA A 118 -10.53 24.82 -15.17
N GLN A 119 -11.55 24.92 -16.00
CA GLN A 119 -12.76 25.68 -15.66
C GLN A 119 -13.60 25.02 -14.57
N ILE A 120 -13.64 23.66 -14.54
CA ILE A 120 -14.28 22.93 -13.45
C ILE A 120 -13.57 23.24 -12.13
N ASP A 121 -12.25 23.10 -12.09
CA ASP A 121 -11.46 23.35 -10.89
C ASP A 121 -11.61 24.81 -10.42
N GLU A 122 -11.42 25.79 -11.30
CA GLU A 122 -11.58 27.22 -11.00
C GLU A 122 -12.95 27.52 -10.39
N GLN A 123 -14.03 26.96 -10.96
CA GLN A 123 -15.38 27.21 -10.45
C GLN A 123 -15.64 26.55 -9.10
N ILE A 124 -15.08 25.36 -8.87
CA ILE A 124 -15.18 24.63 -7.57
C ILE A 124 -14.39 25.38 -6.49
N ASP A 125 -13.15 25.78 -6.80
CA ASP A 125 -12.30 26.53 -5.88
C ASP A 125 -12.90 27.90 -5.55
N PHE A 126 -13.45 28.61 -6.54
CA PHE A 126 -14.08 29.92 -6.34
C PHE A 126 -15.24 29.91 -5.33
N ILE A 127 -16.00 28.80 -5.27
CA ILE A 127 -17.12 28.67 -4.30
C ILE A 127 -16.72 27.95 -3.01
N GLY A 128 -15.43 27.58 -2.88
CA GLY A 128 -14.93 26.83 -1.72
C GLY A 128 -15.60 25.46 -1.58
N ALA A 129 -15.94 24.81 -2.69
CA ALA A 129 -16.59 23.51 -2.72
C ALA A 129 -15.60 22.36 -2.88
N SER A 130 -16.04 21.13 -2.63
CA SER A 130 -15.37 19.92 -3.05
C SER A 130 -16.14 19.23 -4.18
N LEU A 131 -15.42 18.58 -5.09
CA LEU A 131 -15.97 17.73 -6.14
C LEU A 131 -15.09 16.50 -6.30
N SER A 132 -15.66 15.32 -6.19
CA SER A 132 -14.98 14.04 -6.39
C SER A 132 -15.78 13.15 -7.31
N THR A 133 -15.08 12.33 -8.08
CA THR A 133 -15.67 11.33 -8.97
C THR A 133 -15.07 9.95 -8.67
N SER A 134 -15.85 8.92 -8.92
CA SER A 134 -15.47 7.53 -8.76
C SER A 134 -16.17 6.66 -9.79
N MET A 135 -15.82 5.39 -9.84
CA MET A 135 -16.52 4.42 -10.69
C MET A 135 -18.03 4.31 -10.36
N ASN A 136 -18.45 4.75 -9.18
CA ASN A 136 -19.85 4.71 -8.75
C ASN A 136 -20.55 6.07 -8.84
N GLY A 137 -19.95 7.10 -9.43
CA GLY A 137 -20.62 8.37 -9.66
C GLY A 137 -19.86 9.60 -9.19
N VAL A 138 -20.59 10.62 -8.72
CA VAL A 138 -20.05 11.94 -8.37
C VAL A 138 -20.55 12.40 -7.00
N SER A 139 -19.69 13.03 -6.24
CA SER A 139 -20.01 13.64 -4.94
C SER A 139 -19.40 15.03 -4.81
N GLY A 140 -19.99 15.87 -4.00
CA GLY A 140 -19.47 17.19 -3.70
C GLY A 140 -20.13 17.81 -2.47
N SER A 141 -19.47 18.79 -1.88
CA SER A 141 -19.99 19.54 -0.74
C SER A 141 -19.66 21.02 -0.87
N CYS A 142 -20.53 21.88 -0.34
CA CYS A 142 -20.35 23.33 -0.35
C CYS A 142 -21.13 24.01 0.78
N LEU A 143 -20.95 25.32 0.91
CA LEU A 143 -21.91 26.14 1.67
C LEU A 143 -23.28 26.10 0.97
N SER A 144 -24.38 26.06 1.75
CA SER A 144 -25.78 25.94 1.24
C SER A 144 -26.12 26.99 0.18
N LYS A 145 -25.59 28.21 0.29
CA LYS A 145 -25.78 29.30 -0.69
C LYS A 145 -25.21 29.00 -2.09
N HIS A 146 -24.27 28.04 -2.19
CA HIS A 146 -23.61 27.64 -3.46
C HIS A 146 -24.16 26.34 -4.04
N SER A 147 -25.20 25.75 -3.44
CA SER A 147 -25.80 24.47 -3.86
C SER A 147 -26.15 24.41 -5.35
N ASP A 148 -26.77 25.47 -5.87
CA ASP A 148 -27.20 25.54 -7.27
C ASP A 148 -26.00 25.52 -8.22
N LYS A 149 -24.94 26.25 -7.89
CA LYS A 149 -23.71 26.28 -8.68
C LYS A 149 -23.00 24.93 -8.68
N LEU A 150 -22.85 24.30 -7.49
CA LEU A 150 -22.23 22.99 -7.37
C LEU A 150 -23.02 21.92 -8.11
N LEU A 151 -24.34 21.89 -7.97
CA LEU A 151 -25.20 20.91 -8.66
C LEU A 151 -25.19 21.11 -10.17
N GLY A 152 -25.07 22.36 -10.64
CA GLY A 152 -24.88 22.65 -12.07
C GLY A 152 -23.62 21.97 -12.62
N ILE A 153 -22.49 22.10 -11.91
CA ILE A 153 -21.21 21.47 -12.28
C ILE A 153 -21.32 19.93 -12.15
N MET A 154 -21.84 19.43 -11.02
CA MET A 154 -21.99 17.99 -10.78
C MET A 154 -22.85 17.32 -11.84
N SER A 155 -23.97 17.95 -12.24
CA SER A 155 -24.84 17.41 -13.28
C SER A 155 -24.18 17.41 -14.65
N ASP A 156 -23.39 18.42 -14.98
CA ASP A 156 -22.65 18.46 -16.24
C ASP A 156 -21.54 17.39 -16.29
N VAL A 157 -20.77 17.26 -15.20
CA VAL A 157 -19.78 16.19 -15.02
C VAL A 157 -20.39 14.81 -15.13
N LEU A 158 -21.55 14.59 -14.52
CA LEU A 158 -22.23 13.29 -14.55
C LEU A 158 -22.86 12.97 -15.90
N LEU A 159 -23.51 13.96 -16.56
CA LEU A 159 -24.36 13.72 -17.72
C LEU A 159 -23.68 14.01 -19.07
N ASN A 160 -22.63 14.80 -19.08
CA ASN A 160 -21.97 15.28 -20.28
C ASN A 160 -20.44 15.12 -20.28
N PRO A 161 -19.84 14.07 -19.67
CA PRO A 161 -18.38 13.91 -19.68
C PRO A 161 -17.88 13.72 -21.11
N THR A 162 -16.67 14.20 -21.39
CA THR A 162 -16.05 14.07 -22.73
C THR A 162 -14.93 13.04 -22.78
N PHE A 163 -14.41 12.59 -21.64
CA PHE A 163 -13.31 11.62 -21.53
C PHE A 163 -12.13 11.99 -22.45
N PRO A 164 -11.38 13.07 -22.19
CA PRO A 164 -10.31 13.51 -23.07
C PRO A 164 -9.18 12.47 -23.16
N ALA A 165 -8.69 12.19 -24.37
CA ALA A 165 -7.64 11.19 -24.60
C ALA A 165 -6.34 11.52 -23.83
N GLU A 166 -5.95 12.81 -23.79
CA GLU A 166 -4.78 13.27 -23.06
C GLU A 166 -4.87 12.98 -21.55
N GLU A 167 -6.06 13.08 -20.97
CA GLU A 167 -6.28 12.76 -19.56
C GLU A 167 -6.22 11.25 -19.28
N LEU A 168 -6.68 10.42 -20.24
CA LEU A 168 -6.47 8.97 -20.16
C LEU A 168 -4.99 8.61 -20.20
N ASP A 169 -4.21 9.24 -21.08
CA ASP A 169 -2.76 9.01 -21.14
C ASP A 169 -2.04 9.44 -19.85
N LYS A 170 -2.46 10.55 -19.23
CA LYS A 170 -1.96 10.98 -17.93
C LYS A 170 -2.32 9.99 -16.82
N ALA A 171 -3.55 9.49 -16.81
CA ALA A 171 -4.02 8.49 -15.86
C ALA A 171 -3.25 7.18 -16.01
N LYS A 172 -3.01 6.69 -17.23
CA LYS A 172 -2.20 5.50 -17.50
C LYS A 172 -0.78 5.64 -16.96
N ARG A 173 -0.08 6.73 -17.28
CA ARG A 173 1.29 6.98 -16.77
C ARG A 173 1.36 7.00 -15.24
N ARG A 174 0.35 7.56 -14.58
CA ARG A 174 0.27 7.52 -13.12
C ARG A 174 0.08 6.09 -12.61
N GLN A 175 -0.81 5.30 -13.25
CA GLN A 175 -1.02 3.91 -12.88
C GLN A 175 0.18 3.01 -13.15
N GLU A 176 0.95 3.25 -14.21
CA GLU A 176 2.24 2.58 -14.43
C GLU A 176 3.20 2.78 -13.25
N SER A 177 3.27 4.01 -12.74
CA SER A 177 4.09 4.32 -11.56
C SER A 177 3.55 3.63 -10.29
N ASN A 178 2.22 3.60 -10.10
CA ASN A 178 1.60 2.92 -8.98
C ASN A 178 1.82 1.40 -9.03
N LEU A 179 1.73 0.78 -10.21
CA LEU A 179 2.00 -0.65 -10.41
C LEU A 179 3.46 -0.99 -10.13
N ALA A 180 4.38 -0.14 -10.59
CA ALA A 180 5.80 -0.33 -10.29
C ALA A 180 6.08 -0.29 -8.78
N GLN A 181 5.45 0.63 -8.04
CA GLN A 181 5.54 0.68 -6.58
C GLN A 181 4.88 -0.53 -5.91
N ALA A 182 3.68 -0.90 -6.35
CA ALA A 182 2.93 -2.02 -5.77
C ALA A 182 3.67 -3.35 -5.87
N LYS A 183 4.48 -3.56 -6.91
CA LYS A 183 5.33 -4.75 -7.07
C LYS A 183 6.47 -4.83 -6.05
N ASP A 184 6.87 -3.71 -5.49
CA ASP A 184 7.93 -3.65 -4.47
C ASP A 184 7.37 -3.58 -3.03
N ASP A 185 6.07 -3.43 -2.87
CA ASP A 185 5.43 -3.39 -1.55
C ASP A 185 4.81 -4.74 -1.19
N ALA A 186 5.33 -5.39 -0.14
CA ALA A 186 4.88 -6.71 0.28
C ALA A 186 3.40 -6.75 0.70
N ASN A 187 2.85 -5.66 1.24
CA ASN A 187 1.44 -5.59 1.62
C ASN A 187 0.54 -5.48 0.38
N SER A 188 0.95 -4.70 -0.62
CA SER A 188 0.25 -4.60 -1.91
C SER A 188 0.25 -5.93 -2.64
N ILE A 189 1.38 -6.63 -2.68
CA ILE A 189 1.50 -7.99 -3.25
C ILE A 189 0.55 -8.94 -2.49
N ALA A 190 0.59 -8.96 -1.16
CA ALA A 190 -0.27 -9.82 -0.34
C ALA A 190 -1.77 -9.53 -0.54
N SER A 191 -2.15 -8.26 -0.73
CA SER A 191 -3.52 -7.86 -1.02
C SER A 191 -3.98 -8.35 -2.40
N ASN A 192 -3.19 -8.12 -3.43
CA ASN A 192 -3.50 -8.46 -4.81
C ASN A 192 -3.56 -9.98 -5.00
N VAL A 193 -2.50 -10.70 -4.63
CA VAL A 193 -2.44 -12.16 -4.76
C VAL A 193 -3.47 -12.82 -3.84
N GLY A 194 -3.67 -12.28 -2.63
CA GLY A 194 -4.72 -12.76 -1.71
C GLY A 194 -6.13 -12.62 -2.29
N SER A 195 -6.40 -11.59 -3.09
CA SER A 195 -7.68 -11.44 -3.78
C SER A 195 -7.87 -12.51 -4.87
N ILE A 196 -6.83 -12.79 -5.66
CA ILE A 196 -6.85 -13.86 -6.67
C ILE A 196 -7.08 -15.24 -6.01
N LEU A 197 -6.35 -15.54 -4.94
CA LEU A 197 -6.47 -16.83 -4.23
C LEU A 197 -7.87 -17.01 -3.64
N ARG A 198 -8.45 -15.92 -3.12
CA ARG A 198 -9.78 -15.91 -2.50
C ARG A 198 -10.91 -16.05 -3.49
N TYR A 199 -10.85 -15.31 -4.59
CA TYR A 199 -11.99 -15.18 -5.50
C TYR A 199 -11.81 -15.91 -6.84
N GLY A 200 -10.56 -16.22 -7.22
CA GLY A 200 -10.24 -16.72 -8.56
C GLY A 200 -10.19 -15.61 -9.61
N LYS A 201 -9.46 -15.83 -10.71
CA LYS A 201 -9.32 -14.88 -11.81
C LYS A 201 -10.60 -14.70 -12.65
N ASP A 202 -11.54 -15.64 -12.54
CA ASP A 202 -12.83 -15.62 -13.26
C ASP A 202 -13.94 -14.93 -12.45
N HIS A 203 -13.57 -14.17 -11.41
CA HIS A 203 -14.49 -13.40 -10.59
C HIS A 203 -14.03 -11.93 -10.55
N PRO A 204 -14.93 -10.93 -10.65
CA PRO A 204 -14.52 -9.51 -10.70
C PRO A 204 -13.73 -9.04 -9.48
N TYR A 205 -13.89 -9.69 -8.32
CA TYR A 205 -13.10 -9.37 -7.13
C TYR A 205 -11.69 -10.00 -7.13
N GLY A 206 -11.41 -10.92 -8.04
CA GLY A 206 -10.10 -11.54 -8.22
C GLY A 206 -9.31 -10.98 -9.41
N GLU A 207 -9.88 -10.05 -10.17
CA GLU A 207 -9.15 -9.34 -11.22
C GLU A 207 -8.18 -8.33 -10.60
N ILE A 208 -6.92 -8.33 -11.05
CA ILE A 208 -5.93 -7.33 -10.65
C ILE A 208 -5.35 -6.65 -11.91
N MET A 209 -5.14 -5.34 -11.82
CA MET A 209 -4.51 -4.58 -12.89
C MET A 209 -3.02 -4.96 -13.03
N THR A 210 -2.59 -5.14 -14.27
CA THR A 210 -1.18 -5.35 -14.65
C THR A 210 -0.79 -4.32 -15.71
N GLU A 211 0.51 -4.19 -16.03
CA GLU A 211 0.96 -3.33 -17.12
C GLU A 211 0.35 -3.75 -18.46
N GLU A 212 0.17 -5.06 -18.67
CA GLU A 212 -0.43 -5.58 -19.89
C GLU A 212 -1.91 -5.17 -20.01
N THR A 213 -2.69 -5.35 -18.93
CA THR A 213 -4.13 -4.97 -18.94
C THR A 213 -4.31 -3.46 -19.00
N LEU A 214 -3.44 -2.68 -18.30
CA LEU A 214 -3.42 -1.23 -18.34
C LEU A 214 -3.16 -0.69 -19.77
N ALA A 215 -2.24 -1.30 -20.51
CA ALA A 215 -1.92 -0.92 -21.88
C ALA A 215 -3.13 -1.09 -22.81
N LYS A 216 -3.97 -2.11 -22.58
CA LYS A 216 -5.16 -2.42 -23.41
C LYS A 216 -6.38 -1.52 -23.14
N ILE A 217 -6.37 -0.73 -22.07
CA ILE A 217 -7.47 0.20 -21.76
C ILE A 217 -7.56 1.27 -22.84
N ASN A 218 -8.78 1.55 -23.34
CA ASN A 218 -9.03 2.57 -24.34
C ASN A 218 -10.32 3.35 -24.04
N LEU A 219 -10.52 4.45 -24.75
CA LEU A 219 -11.69 5.33 -24.56
C LEU A 219 -13.01 4.68 -24.94
N GLU A 220 -13.01 3.77 -25.92
CA GLU A 220 -14.23 3.09 -26.35
C GLU A 220 -14.83 2.24 -25.22
N GLN A 221 -13.98 1.46 -24.52
CA GLN A 221 -14.39 0.68 -23.35
C GLN A 221 -14.95 1.58 -22.23
N ILE A 222 -14.26 2.68 -21.94
CA ILE A 222 -14.68 3.68 -20.95
C ILE A 222 -16.04 4.28 -21.29
N GLN A 223 -16.22 4.72 -22.54
CA GLN A 223 -17.46 5.31 -23.00
C GLN A 223 -18.60 4.30 -23.05
N GLN A 224 -18.32 3.07 -23.46
CA GLN A 224 -19.30 1.99 -23.51
C GLN A 224 -19.80 1.65 -22.10
N HIS A 225 -18.89 1.52 -21.13
CA HIS A 225 -19.27 1.27 -19.72
C HIS A 225 -20.12 2.40 -19.16
N TYR A 226 -19.69 3.65 -19.33
CA TYR A 226 -20.45 4.82 -18.88
C TYR A 226 -21.85 4.83 -19.54
N ASN A 227 -21.94 4.66 -20.86
CA ASN A 227 -23.20 4.67 -21.59
C ASN A 227 -24.13 3.51 -21.21
N THR A 228 -23.62 2.39 -20.72
CA THR A 228 -24.40 1.23 -20.30
C THR A 228 -24.91 1.38 -18.87
N TYR A 229 -24.03 1.73 -17.93
CA TYR A 229 -24.32 1.62 -16.50
C TYR A 229 -24.71 2.92 -15.82
N PHE A 230 -24.35 4.09 -16.36
CA PHE A 230 -24.73 5.37 -15.72
C PHE A 230 -26.19 5.71 -16.06
N ARG A 231 -27.10 5.12 -15.30
CA ARG A 231 -28.54 5.21 -15.48
C ARG A 231 -29.27 5.59 -14.20
N PRO A 232 -30.31 6.47 -14.26
CA PRO A 232 -31.03 6.94 -13.08
C PRO A 232 -31.76 5.83 -12.35
N ASN A 233 -32.26 4.83 -13.07
CA ASN A 233 -33.09 3.76 -12.51
C ASN A 233 -32.33 2.74 -11.62
N ILE A 234 -31.01 2.80 -11.61
CA ILE A 234 -30.13 2.06 -10.68
C ILE A 234 -29.34 3.02 -9.79
N SER A 235 -29.70 4.31 -9.74
CA SER A 235 -28.91 5.32 -9.04
C SER A 235 -29.68 5.94 -7.89
N TYR A 236 -28.91 6.47 -6.95
CA TYR A 236 -29.36 7.16 -5.76
C TYR A 236 -28.80 8.58 -5.76
N PHE A 237 -29.66 9.59 -5.53
CA PHE A 237 -29.24 10.94 -5.24
C PHE A 237 -29.36 11.18 -3.73
N VAL A 238 -28.24 11.23 -3.05
CA VAL A 238 -28.15 11.42 -1.60
C VAL A 238 -27.84 12.88 -1.31
N VAL A 239 -28.66 13.51 -0.47
CA VAL A 239 -28.56 14.92 -0.09
C VAL A 239 -28.56 15.04 1.42
N VAL A 240 -27.53 15.68 1.98
CA VAL A 240 -27.33 15.77 3.43
C VAL A 240 -26.92 17.20 3.80
N GLY A 241 -27.60 17.82 4.76
CA GLY A 241 -27.18 19.11 5.30
C GLY A 241 -28.28 20.15 5.37
N ASP A 242 -27.87 21.42 5.28
CA ASP A 242 -28.76 22.58 5.42
C ASP A 242 -29.60 22.80 4.13
N ILE A 243 -30.59 21.95 3.98
CA ILE A 243 -31.50 21.93 2.84
C ILE A 243 -32.82 21.29 3.23
N THR A 244 -33.95 21.82 2.77
CA THR A 244 -35.26 21.20 2.99
C THR A 244 -35.54 20.11 1.94
N LYS A 245 -36.41 19.14 2.30
CA LYS A 245 -36.89 18.11 1.34
C LYS A 245 -37.45 18.74 0.07
N ALA A 246 -38.26 19.77 0.19
CA ALA A 246 -38.87 20.46 -0.97
C ALA A 246 -37.81 21.05 -1.89
N LYS A 247 -36.73 21.63 -1.34
CA LYS A 247 -35.63 22.18 -2.13
C LYS A 247 -34.79 21.07 -2.77
N ALA A 248 -34.52 19.99 -2.05
CA ALA A 248 -33.83 18.82 -2.58
C ALA A 248 -34.62 18.17 -3.72
N GLU A 249 -35.95 18.07 -3.62
CA GLU A 249 -36.81 17.58 -4.68
C GLU A 249 -36.81 18.50 -5.92
N GLN A 250 -36.84 19.81 -5.70
CA GLN A 250 -36.69 20.79 -6.79
C GLN A 250 -35.36 20.57 -7.51
N TYR A 251 -34.25 20.48 -6.80
CA TYR A 251 -32.93 20.23 -7.38
C TYR A 251 -32.84 18.89 -8.11
N ALA A 252 -33.34 17.82 -7.53
CA ALA A 252 -33.35 16.51 -8.16
C ALA A 252 -34.08 16.54 -9.52
N LYS A 253 -35.24 17.17 -9.59
CA LYS A 253 -36.00 17.35 -10.82
C LYS A 253 -35.27 18.26 -11.83
N GLN A 254 -34.71 19.38 -11.37
CA GLN A 254 -34.05 20.37 -12.22
C GLN A 254 -32.80 19.80 -12.89
N TYR A 255 -31.92 19.16 -12.12
CA TYR A 255 -30.59 18.73 -12.58
C TYR A 255 -30.58 17.30 -13.15
N PHE A 256 -31.41 16.40 -12.61
CA PHE A 256 -31.37 14.98 -12.96
C PHE A 256 -32.69 14.43 -13.53
N GLY A 257 -33.78 15.22 -13.57
CA GLY A 257 -35.07 14.76 -14.06
C GLY A 257 -35.05 14.35 -15.54
N LYS A 258 -34.18 14.93 -16.35
CA LYS A 258 -34.01 14.60 -17.78
C LYS A 258 -33.03 13.47 -18.05
N TRP A 259 -32.37 12.93 -17.02
CA TRP A 259 -31.47 11.80 -17.17
C TRP A 259 -32.21 10.56 -17.65
N GLN A 260 -31.75 10.01 -18.77
CA GLN A 260 -32.51 8.96 -19.50
C GLN A 260 -32.30 7.61 -18.82
N ARG A 261 -33.41 6.97 -18.45
CA ARG A 261 -33.43 5.58 -17.99
C ARG A 261 -33.20 4.63 -19.17
N ALA A 262 -32.56 3.48 -18.87
CA ALA A 262 -32.42 2.36 -19.78
C ALA A 262 -32.28 1.06 -18.96
N ASP A 263 -32.51 -0.06 -19.66
CA ASP A 263 -32.19 -1.35 -19.01
C ASP A 263 -30.70 -1.52 -18.84
N VAL A 264 -30.32 -2.01 -17.65
CA VAL A 264 -28.94 -2.22 -17.27
C VAL A 264 -28.70 -3.71 -17.14
N PRO A 265 -27.64 -4.26 -17.75
CA PRO A 265 -27.29 -5.67 -17.63
C PRO A 265 -27.07 -6.06 -16.16
N LYS A 266 -27.54 -7.24 -15.80
CA LYS A 266 -27.26 -7.87 -14.51
C LYS A 266 -26.30 -9.01 -14.70
N HIS A 267 -25.30 -9.08 -13.82
CA HIS A 267 -24.26 -10.09 -13.88
C HIS A 267 -24.46 -11.14 -12.78
N LYS A 268 -24.16 -12.38 -13.10
CA LYS A 268 -24.13 -13.49 -12.15
C LYS A 268 -22.79 -14.19 -12.26
N TYR A 269 -22.17 -14.41 -11.13
CA TYR A 269 -20.88 -15.09 -11.03
C TYR A 269 -21.03 -16.37 -10.21
N ALA A 270 -20.18 -17.34 -10.50
CA ALA A 270 -20.04 -18.48 -9.63
C ALA A 270 -19.54 -18.01 -8.25
N VAL A 271 -20.11 -18.55 -7.17
CA VAL A 271 -19.66 -18.22 -5.82
C VAL A 271 -18.32 -18.90 -5.58
N PRO A 272 -17.23 -18.15 -5.37
CA PRO A 272 -15.94 -18.71 -5.04
C PRO A 272 -16.01 -19.59 -3.81
N GLN A 273 -15.36 -20.74 -3.85
CA GLN A 273 -15.32 -21.67 -2.74
C GLN A 273 -13.96 -21.61 -2.03
N PRO A 274 -13.91 -21.72 -0.70
CA PRO A 274 -12.65 -21.84 0.01
C PRO A 274 -11.92 -23.13 -0.44
N PRO A 275 -10.60 -23.22 -0.29
CA PRO A 275 -9.86 -24.43 -0.62
C PRO A 275 -10.37 -25.61 0.21
N ALA A 276 -10.44 -26.82 -0.37
CA ALA A 276 -10.91 -28.02 0.32
C ALA A 276 -10.10 -28.36 1.58
N LYS A 277 -8.85 -27.93 1.62
CA LYS A 277 -7.91 -28.03 2.76
C LYS A 277 -7.01 -26.79 2.74
N THR A 278 -6.55 -26.39 3.93
CA THR A 278 -5.61 -25.29 4.07
C THR A 278 -4.35 -25.50 3.23
N GLN A 279 -4.00 -24.48 2.48
CA GLN A 279 -2.86 -24.43 1.57
C GLN A 279 -1.91 -23.32 2.01
N VAL A 280 -0.63 -23.51 1.72
CA VAL A 280 0.39 -22.48 1.87
C VAL A 280 0.76 -21.98 0.50
N ASP A 281 0.64 -20.68 0.32
CA ASP A 281 0.89 -19.94 -0.89
C ASP A 281 1.99 -18.91 -0.60
N PHE A 282 2.95 -18.76 -1.50
CA PHE A 282 4.13 -17.95 -1.25
C PHE A 282 4.46 -17.06 -2.46
N VAL A 283 4.73 -15.78 -2.19
CA VAL A 283 5.32 -14.88 -3.16
C VAL A 283 6.71 -14.49 -2.67
N HIS A 284 7.72 -14.79 -3.47
CA HIS A 284 9.08 -14.42 -3.14
C HIS A 284 9.31 -12.92 -3.29
N LYS A 285 9.85 -12.30 -2.24
CA LYS A 285 10.36 -10.93 -2.25
C LYS A 285 11.82 -10.94 -1.82
N PRO A 286 12.75 -10.77 -2.79
CA PRO A 286 14.19 -10.82 -2.52
C PRO A 286 14.60 -9.82 -1.45
N GLY A 287 15.42 -10.28 -0.49
CA GLY A 287 15.99 -9.43 0.55
C GLY A 287 14.99 -8.87 1.57
N ALA A 288 13.73 -9.31 1.55
CA ALA A 288 12.77 -8.90 2.56
C ALA A 288 13.21 -9.37 3.96
N VAL A 289 13.30 -8.45 4.92
CA VAL A 289 13.63 -8.75 6.34
C VAL A 289 12.39 -9.07 7.17
N GLN A 290 11.21 -8.85 6.60
CA GLN A 290 9.91 -9.15 7.16
C GLN A 290 9.07 -9.94 6.17
N SER A 291 8.22 -10.81 6.70
CA SER A 291 7.18 -11.51 5.95
C SER A 291 5.82 -10.87 6.23
N VAL A 292 5.01 -10.70 5.19
CA VAL A 292 3.59 -10.38 5.32
C VAL A 292 2.81 -11.68 5.30
N ILE A 293 2.15 -12.01 6.38
CA ILE A 293 1.22 -13.13 6.50
C ILE A 293 -0.18 -12.64 6.16
N ASN A 294 -0.90 -13.37 5.31
CA ASN A 294 -2.29 -13.10 4.95
C ASN A 294 -3.07 -14.42 4.91
N ILE A 295 -3.88 -14.68 5.93
CA ILE A 295 -4.77 -15.86 5.99
C ILE A 295 -6.12 -15.44 5.44
N THR A 296 -6.58 -16.02 4.33
CA THR A 296 -7.76 -15.55 3.61
C THR A 296 -8.58 -16.66 2.96
N TYR A 297 -9.89 -16.41 2.86
CA TYR A 297 -10.85 -17.26 2.15
C TYR A 297 -12.18 -16.52 1.91
N PRO A 298 -13.00 -16.93 0.93
CA PRO A 298 -14.35 -16.41 0.73
C PRO A 298 -15.31 -16.94 1.80
N VAL A 299 -16.33 -16.16 2.13
CA VAL A 299 -17.40 -16.55 3.07
C VAL A 299 -18.77 -16.18 2.52
N GLU A 300 -19.78 -17.01 2.83
CA GLU A 300 -21.18 -16.69 2.55
C GLU A 300 -21.76 -15.88 3.71
N LEU A 301 -21.59 -14.55 3.63
CA LEU A 301 -22.10 -13.62 4.65
C LEU A 301 -22.75 -12.42 3.96
N LEU A 302 -24.07 -12.36 4.04
CA LEU A 302 -24.86 -11.28 3.44
C LEU A 302 -24.98 -10.07 4.37
N PRO A 303 -24.88 -8.83 3.83
CA PRO A 303 -25.14 -7.62 4.59
C PRO A 303 -26.60 -7.55 5.08
N GLY A 304 -26.84 -6.88 6.20
CA GLY A 304 -28.18 -6.66 6.74
C GLY A 304 -28.80 -7.85 7.49
N THR A 305 -28.06 -8.92 7.71
CA THR A 305 -28.48 -10.10 8.45
C THR A 305 -28.02 -10.03 9.92
N VAL A 306 -28.68 -10.81 10.79
CA VAL A 306 -28.23 -11.01 12.19
C VAL A 306 -26.84 -11.63 12.21
N ASP A 307 -26.57 -12.56 11.32
CA ASP A 307 -25.26 -13.19 11.13
C ASP A 307 -24.15 -12.15 10.88
N ALA A 308 -24.43 -11.09 10.10
CA ALA A 308 -23.47 -10.04 9.86
C ALA A 308 -23.13 -9.25 11.13
N ILE A 309 -24.10 -9.04 12.03
CA ILE A 309 -23.88 -8.40 13.34
C ILE A 309 -23.07 -9.30 14.26
N GLN A 310 -23.46 -10.57 14.36
CA GLN A 310 -22.74 -11.58 15.15
C GLN A 310 -21.33 -11.80 14.63
N GLY A 311 -21.17 -11.90 13.30
CA GLY A 311 -19.87 -12.02 12.63
C GLY A 311 -18.96 -10.82 12.90
N ARG A 312 -19.50 -9.59 12.84
CA ARG A 312 -18.75 -8.39 13.17
C ARG A 312 -18.23 -8.39 14.61
N LEU A 313 -19.07 -8.79 15.56
CA LEU A 313 -18.68 -8.88 16.97
C LEU A 313 -17.64 -9.99 17.18
N THR A 314 -17.85 -11.18 16.58
CA THR A 314 -16.91 -12.30 16.61
C THR A 314 -15.56 -11.92 16.06
N ASN A 315 -15.53 -11.24 14.91
CA ASN A 315 -14.29 -10.72 14.32
C ASN A 315 -13.64 -9.66 15.21
N ALA A 316 -14.42 -8.81 15.86
CA ALA A 316 -13.88 -7.80 16.79
C ALA A 316 -13.13 -8.50 17.94
N VAL A 317 -13.66 -9.55 18.54
CA VAL A 317 -12.93 -10.34 19.56
C VAL A 317 -11.65 -10.92 18.98
N PHE A 318 -11.70 -11.49 17.79
CA PHE A 318 -10.57 -12.19 17.19
C PHE A 318 -9.44 -11.24 16.78
N GLY A 319 -9.72 -10.22 15.91
CA GLY A 319 -8.70 -9.35 15.33
C GLY A 319 -9.20 -7.98 14.84
N GLY A 320 -10.49 -7.66 15.08
CA GLY A 320 -11.14 -6.49 14.49
C GLY A 320 -10.94 -5.17 15.25
N TYR A 321 -10.27 -5.16 16.40
CA TYR A 321 -9.92 -3.93 17.14
C TYR A 321 -8.56 -4.05 17.83
N PHE A 322 -8.08 -2.95 18.40
CA PHE A 322 -6.71 -2.87 18.91
C PHE A 322 -6.39 -3.90 20.01
N ASN A 323 -7.28 -4.11 20.98
CA ASN A 323 -7.06 -5.09 22.05
C ASN A 323 -7.66 -6.48 21.75
N SER A 324 -7.81 -6.81 20.46
CA SER A 324 -8.25 -8.13 20.01
C SER A 324 -7.24 -9.23 20.32
N ARG A 325 -7.69 -10.49 20.31
CA ARG A 325 -6.88 -11.65 20.73
C ARG A 325 -5.59 -11.78 19.93
N ILE A 326 -5.66 -11.72 18.58
CA ILE A 326 -4.45 -11.87 17.75
C ILE A 326 -3.48 -10.69 17.94
N ASN A 327 -3.98 -9.47 18.15
CA ASN A 327 -3.09 -8.32 18.38
C ASN A 327 -2.46 -8.39 19.78
N ALA A 328 -3.23 -8.73 20.81
CA ALA A 328 -2.72 -8.94 22.16
C ALA A 328 -1.68 -10.08 22.21
N ASN A 329 -1.89 -11.17 21.45
CA ASN A 329 -0.97 -12.29 21.39
C ASN A 329 0.32 -11.90 20.65
N LEU A 330 0.24 -11.53 19.38
CA LEU A 330 1.41 -11.33 18.51
C LEU A 330 2.18 -10.05 18.81
N ARG A 331 1.48 -8.96 19.19
CA ARG A 331 2.10 -7.67 19.47
C ARG A 331 2.52 -7.55 20.94
N GLU A 332 1.56 -7.66 21.86
CA GLU A 332 1.83 -7.41 23.28
C GLU A 332 2.52 -8.60 23.97
N GLY A 333 2.09 -9.83 23.64
CA GLY A 333 2.63 -11.05 24.24
C GLY A 333 4.01 -11.44 23.70
N HIS A 334 4.20 -11.36 22.39
CA HIS A 334 5.41 -11.84 21.72
C HIS A 334 6.31 -10.73 21.15
N GLY A 335 5.80 -9.52 20.90
CA GLY A 335 6.58 -8.44 20.28
C GLY A 335 7.05 -8.75 18.85
N TRP A 336 6.30 -9.57 18.10
CA TRP A 336 6.68 -10.02 16.77
C TRP A 336 6.20 -9.11 15.64
N THR A 337 5.21 -8.27 15.92
CA THR A 337 4.60 -7.35 14.97
C THR A 337 4.25 -6.01 15.58
N TYR A 338 4.13 -4.97 14.77
CA TYR A 338 3.50 -3.71 15.17
C TYR A 338 1.96 -3.79 15.22
N GLY A 339 1.38 -4.81 14.62
CA GLY A 339 -0.06 -5.07 14.69
C GLY A 339 -0.49 -6.29 13.89
N ALA A 340 -1.40 -7.06 14.47
CA ALA A 340 -2.12 -8.15 13.83
C ALA A 340 -3.60 -7.80 13.77
N ARG A 341 -4.24 -7.99 12.63
CA ARG A 341 -5.63 -7.58 12.41
C ARG A 341 -6.40 -8.63 11.63
N SER A 342 -7.72 -8.64 11.80
CA SER A 342 -8.61 -9.41 10.96
C SER A 342 -9.81 -8.60 10.50
N SER A 343 -10.42 -9.02 9.40
CA SER A 343 -11.69 -8.53 8.90
C SER A 343 -12.57 -9.68 8.45
N LEU A 344 -13.87 -9.55 8.72
CA LEU A 344 -14.92 -10.43 8.22
C LEU A 344 -15.95 -9.52 7.56
N ASN A 345 -15.94 -9.47 6.24
CA ASN A 345 -16.70 -8.51 5.45
C ASN A 345 -17.90 -9.20 4.79
N PRO A 346 -19.14 -8.78 5.12
CA PRO A 346 -20.31 -9.22 4.38
C PRO A 346 -20.35 -8.54 3.01
N ASP A 347 -20.80 -9.26 1.99
CA ASP A 347 -20.96 -8.71 0.64
C ASP A 347 -22.17 -9.36 -0.06
N LYS A 348 -22.72 -8.64 -1.06
CA LYS A 348 -23.88 -9.06 -1.86
C LYS A 348 -23.57 -10.28 -2.73
N LEU A 349 -22.35 -10.36 -3.28
CA LEU A 349 -21.92 -11.46 -4.15
C LEU A 349 -21.22 -12.55 -3.33
N VAL A 350 -20.17 -12.19 -2.62
CA VAL A 350 -19.38 -13.07 -1.78
C VAL A 350 -18.59 -12.27 -0.75
N GLY A 351 -18.79 -12.58 0.52
CA GLY A 351 -18.02 -11.97 1.61
C GLY A 351 -16.60 -12.54 1.71
N SER A 352 -15.84 -12.00 2.65
CA SER A 352 -14.44 -12.39 2.84
C SER A 352 -14.03 -12.44 4.30
N PHE A 353 -13.16 -13.39 4.62
CA PHE A 353 -12.34 -13.36 5.81
C PHE A 353 -10.89 -13.04 5.42
N ASN A 354 -10.23 -12.24 6.23
CA ASN A 354 -8.82 -11.90 6.08
C ASN A 354 -8.20 -11.67 7.46
N ALA A 355 -7.03 -12.29 7.74
CA ALA A 355 -6.23 -12.01 8.92
C ALA A 355 -4.78 -11.81 8.51
N THR A 356 -4.15 -10.73 8.98
CA THR A 356 -2.84 -10.30 8.49
C THR A 356 -1.94 -9.75 9.59
N ALA A 357 -0.64 -9.98 9.43
CA ALA A 357 0.41 -9.32 10.19
C ALA A 357 1.70 -9.24 9.35
N SER A 358 2.51 -8.20 9.60
CA SER A 358 3.90 -8.13 9.14
C SER A 358 4.81 -8.50 10.30
N VAL A 359 5.65 -9.52 10.11
CA VAL A 359 6.50 -10.09 11.16
C VAL A 359 7.92 -10.29 10.65
N ARG A 360 8.91 -10.34 11.54
CA ARG A 360 10.29 -10.71 11.16
C ARG A 360 10.32 -12.12 10.59
N ASN A 361 11.15 -12.37 9.57
CA ASN A 361 11.26 -13.68 8.90
C ASN A 361 11.44 -14.85 9.88
N ALA A 362 12.30 -14.68 10.89
CA ALA A 362 12.61 -15.70 11.89
C ALA A 362 11.43 -16.15 12.77
N VAL A 363 10.30 -15.45 12.76
CA VAL A 363 9.12 -15.76 13.58
C VAL A 363 7.85 -15.93 12.73
N THR A 364 8.00 -16.10 11.42
CA THR A 364 6.85 -16.23 10.50
C THR A 364 6.03 -17.49 10.78
N ASP A 365 6.67 -18.64 10.91
CA ASP A 365 6.04 -19.91 11.25
C ASP A 365 5.38 -19.87 12.63
N SER A 366 6.08 -19.36 13.61
CA SER A 366 5.58 -19.19 14.98
C SER A 366 4.36 -18.26 15.03
N SER A 367 4.36 -17.19 14.22
CA SER A 367 3.22 -16.28 14.10
C SER A 367 2.00 -16.96 13.48
N ILE A 368 2.20 -17.81 12.47
CA ILE A 368 1.12 -18.62 11.88
C ILE A 368 0.55 -19.60 12.93
N ILE A 369 1.39 -20.24 13.73
CA ILE A 369 0.95 -21.10 14.83
C ILE A 369 0.03 -20.32 15.79
N GLU A 370 0.43 -19.13 16.18
CA GLU A 370 -0.37 -18.32 17.11
C GLU A 370 -1.68 -17.84 16.48
N PHE A 371 -1.69 -17.46 15.19
CA PHE A 371 -2.94 -17.20 14.47
C PHE A 371 -3.90 -18.41 14.55
N PHE A 372 -3.40 -19.60 14.25
CA PHE A 372 -4.22 -20.83 14.25
C PHE A 372 -4.66 -21.22 15.66
N LYS A 373 -3.83 -21.06 16.67
CA LYS A 373 -4.23 -21.27 18.08
C LYS A 373 -5.43 -20.38 18.44
N GLU A 374 -5.37 -19.09 18.13
CA GLU A 374 -6.49 -18.19 18.42
C GLU A 374 -7.72 -18.51 17.57
N MET A 375 -7.56 -18.90 16.29
CA MET A 375 -8.68 -19.37 15.46
C MET A 375 -9.36 -20.61 16.08
N VAL A 376 -8.60 -21.60 16.48
CA VAL A 376 -9.11 -22.82 17.14
C VAL A 376 -9.76 -22.47 18.47
N ARG A 377 -9.13 -21.61 19.27
CA ARG A 377 -9.65 -21.16 20.56
C ARG A 377 -11.01 -20.46 20.43
N MET A 378 -11.18 -19.60 19.40
CA MET A 378 -12.48 -18.96 19.11
C MET A 378 -13.59 -19.97 18.83
N ARG A 379 -13.26 -21.14 18.27
CA ARG A 379 -14.21 -22.18 17.88
C ARG A 379 -14.51 -23.20 19.00
N SER A 380 -13.57 -23.38 19.93
CA SER A 380 -13.64 -24.43 20.95
C SER A 380 -13.93 -23.91 22.36
N GLU A 381 -13.61 -22.66 22.63
CA GLU A 381 -13.77 -22.04 23.94
C GLU A 381 -14.77 -20.88 23.89
N LYS A 382 -15.65 -20.79 24.89
CA LYS A 382 -16.52 -19.63 25.04
C LYS A 382 -15.71 -18.41 25.40
N VAL A 383 -16.00 -17.30 24.74
CA VAL A 383 -15.43 -15.99 25.10
C VAL A 383 -15.92 -15.65 26.51
N PRO A 384 -15.04 -15.25 27.46
CA PRO A 384 -15.48 -14.76 28.76
C PRO A 384 -16.45 -13.60 28.63
N GLU A 385 -17.50 -13.58 29.46
CA GLU A 385 -18.53 -12.53 29.41
C GLU A 385 -17.91 -11.13 29.59
N SER A 386 -16.88 -11.02 30.43
CA SER A 386 -16.16 -9.76 30.64
C SER A 386 -15.46 -9.26 29.37
N GLU A 387 -14.84 -10.15 28.59
CA GLU A 387 -14.19 -9.82 27.32
C GLU A 387 -15.24 -9.42 26.26
N LEU A 388 -16.31 -10.20 26.17
CA LEU A 388 -17.42 -9.95 25.25
C LEU A 388 -18.08 -8.57 25.54
N GLN A 389 -18.27 -8.25 26.83
CA GLN A 389 -18.87 -6.96 27.22
C GLN A 389 -17.98 -5.77 26.84
N VAL A 390 -16.65 -5.90 26.95
CA VAL A 390 -15.71 -4.85 26.47
C VAL A 390 -15.90 -4.61 24.99
N VAL A 391 -15.97 -5.68 24.18
CA VAL A 391 -16.15 -5.56 22.72
C VAL A 391 -17.51 -4.96 22.37
N LYS A 392 -18.57 -5.37 23.04
CA LYS A 392 -19.91 -4.76 22.90
C LYS A 392 -19.87 -3.26 23.19
N ASN A 393 -19.20 -2.84 24.26
CA ASN A 393 -19.07 -1.43 24.63
C ASN A 393 -18.29 -0.64 23.56
N VAL A 394 -17.19 -1.20 23.03
CA VAL A 394 -16.41 -0.58 21.95
C VAL A 394 -17.26 -0.38 20.69
N LEU A 395 -17.95 -1.42 20.25
CA LEU A 395 -18.78 -1.35 19.04
C LEU A 395 -19.99 -0.41 19.23
N THR A 396 -20.59 -0.41 20.42
CA THR A 396 -21.67 0.54 20.78
C THR A 396 -21.19 1.97 20.76
N GLY A 397 -19.99 2.24 21.33
CA GLY A 397 -19.38 3.56 21.31
C GLY A 397 -19.10 4.04 19.89
N GLN A 398 -18.49 3.20 19.07
CA GLN A 398 -18.22 3.49 17.66
C GLN A 398 -19.50 3.78 16.86
N PHE A 399 -20.55 2.96 17.06
CA PHE A 399 -21.84 3.16 16.40
C PHE A 399 -22.48 4.49 16.85
N SER A 400 -22.52 4.75 18.15
CA SER A 400 -23.09 5.99 18.70
C SER A 400 -22.34 7.23 18.20
N GLN A 401 -21.02 7.20 18.21
CA GLN A 401 -20.18 8.28 17.68
C GLN A 401 -20.41 8.50 16.18
N SER A 402 -20.60 7.44 15.41
CA SER A 402 -20.85 7.55 13.96
C SER A 402 -22.14 8.33 13.65
N LEU A 403 -23.15 8.27 14.53
CA LEU A 403 -24.42 8.97 14.35
C LEU A 403 -24.33 10.49 14.53
N GLU A 404 -23.25 11.01 15.10
CA GLU A 404 -22.98 12.45 15.16
C GLU A 404 -22.77 13.05 13.76
N GLN A 405 -22.41 12.20 12.80
CA GLN A 405 -22.22 12.58 11.40
C GLN A 405 -23.53 12.41 10.61
N PRO A 406 -24.14 13.49 10.09
CA PRO A 406 -25.37 13.38 9.29
C PRO A 406 -25.25 12.46 8.08
N GLY A 407 -24.04 12.35 7.51
CA GLY A 407 -23.72 11.43 6.41
C GLY A 407 -23.92 9.95 6.77
N THR A 408 -23.77 9.57 8.05
CA THR A 408 -24.01 8.18 8.50
C THR A 408 -25.48 7.82 8.35
N VAL A 409 -26.40 8.72 8.71
CA VAL A 409 -27.85 8.50 8.54
C VAL A 409 -28.21 8.30 7.06
N ALA A 410 -27.59 9.07 6.17
CA ALA A 410 -27.78 8.94 4.74
C ALA A 410 -27.20 7.63 4.21
N SER A 411 -26.04 7.20 4.71
CA SER A 411 -25.43 5.91 4.36
C SER A 411 -26.29 4.73 4.82
N PHE A 412 -26.92 4.82 5.97
CA PHE A 412 -27.88 3.83 6.46
C PHE A 412 -29.11 3.75 5.55
N ALA A 413 -29.69 4.87 5.17
CA ALA A 413 -30.83 4.92 4.26
C ALA A 413 -30.44 4.39 2.85
N LEU A 414 -29.25 4.73 2.36
CA LEU A 414 -28.72 4.21 1.12
C LEU A 414 -28.55 2.69 1.17
N SER A 415 -27.93 2.16 2.24
CA SER A 415 -27.73 0.72 2.41
C SER A 415 -29.05 -0.02 2.54
N THR A 416 -30.01 0.54 3.28
CA THR A 416 -31.38 0.00 3.39
C THR A 416 -32.04 -0.09 2.01
N ALA A 417 -31.93 0.95 1.18
CA ALA A 417 -32.51 1.00 -0.14
C ALA A 417 -31.82 0.05 -1.14
N ARG A 418 -30.47 -0.06 -1.07
CA ARG A 418 -29.66 -0.93 -1.96
C ARG A 418 -29.84 -2.41 -1.67
N TYR A 419 -29.80 -2.77 -0.39
CA TYR A 419 -29.78 -4.18 0.04
C TYR A 419 -31.15 -4.69 0.48
N GLY A 420 -32.18 -3.81 0.52
CA GLY A 420 -33.51 -4.20 0.95
C GLY A 420 -33.57 -4.56 2.45
N PHE A 421 -32.81 -3.88 3.31
CA PHE A 421 -32.84 -4.13 4.74
C PHE A 421 -34.22 -3.83 5.34
N PRO A 422 -34.62 -4.50 6.44
CA PRO A 422 -35.76 -4.07 7.23
C PRO A 422 -35.64 -2.59 7.59
N ALA A 423 -36.77 -1.87 7.58
CA ALA A 423 -36.78 -0.41 7.84
C ALA A 423 -36.20 -0.04 9.22
N ASP A 424 -36.30 -0.94 10.17
CA ASP A 424 -35.84 -0.80 11.56
C ASP A 424 -34.47 -1.47 11.82
N TYR A 425 -33.75 -1.92 10.79
CA TYR A 425 -32.49 -2.64 10.93
C TYR A 425 -31.46 -1.89 11.79
N TYR A 426 -31.23 -0.63 11.50
CA TYR A 426 -30.25 0.19 12.22
C TYR A 426 -30.77 0.64 13.60
N GLU A 427 -32.08 0.78 13.76
CA GLU A 427 -32.70 1.05 15.08
C GLU A 427 -32.51 -0.12 16.04
N LYS A 428 -32.63 -1.36 15.51
CA LYS A 428 -32.45 -2.59 16.26
C LYS A 428 -31.00 -3.06 16.36
N TYR A 429 -30.09 -2.43 15.62
CA TYR A 429 -28.70 -2.88 15.54
C TYR A 429 -28.05 -3.05 16.91
N LEU A 430 -28.18 -2.08 17.80
CA LEU A 430 -27.59 -2.16 19.14
C LEU A 430 -28.32 -3.16 20.04
N GLU A 431 -29.61 -3.33 19.90
CA GLU A 431 -30.37 -4.35 20.63
C GLU A 431 -29.84 -5.75 20.26
N VAL A 432 -29.72 -6.03 18.97
CA VAL A 432 -29.14 -7.28 18.48
C VAL A 432 -27.70 -7.44 18.95
N LEU A 433 -26.86 -6.39 18.83
CA LEU A 433 -25.47 -6.44 19.27
C LEU A 433 -25.35 -6.77 20.77
N GLN A 434 -26.20 -6.16 21.62
CA GLN A 434 -26.18 -6.39 23.06
C GLN A 434 -26.74 -7.79 23.44
N SER A 435 -27.65 -8.36 22.65
CA SER A 435 -28.21 -9.70 22.89
C SER A 435 -27.28 -10.84 22.57
N VAL A 436 -26.21 -10.62 21.80
CA VAL A 436 -25.24 -11.66 21.42
C VAL A 436 -24.59 -12.27 22.66
N THR A 437 -24.62 -13.59 22.76
CA THR A 437 -24.05 -14.36 23.87
C THR A 437 -22.69 -14.96 23.52
N PRO A 438 -21.92 -15.45 24.50
CA PRO A 438 -20.70 -16.23 24.23
C PRO A 438 -20.93 -17.46 23.35
N ASP A 439 -22.12 -18.07 23.44
CA ASP A 439 -22.51 -19.21 22.59
C ASP A 439 -22.70 -18.77 21.12
N ASP A 440 -23.35 -17.62 20.90
CA ASP A 440 -23.52 -17.05 19.55
C ASP A 440 -22.16 -16.74 18.91
N VAL A 441 -21.21 -16.17 19.68
CA VAL A 441 -19.85 -15.91 19.21
C VAL A 441 -19.16 -17.20 18.81
N MET A 442 -19.28 -18.25 19.60
CA MET A 442 -18.68 -19.56 19.29
C MET A 442 -19.33 -20.20 18.05
N VAL A 443 -20.64 -20.08 17.88
CA VAL A 443 -21.37 -20.54 16.68
C VAL A 443 -20.89 -19.76 15.44
N ALA A 444 -20.84 -18.44 15.52
CA ALA A 444 -20.34 -17.61 14.43
C ALA A 444 -18.86 -17.89 14.12
N ALA A 445 -18.03 -18.13 15.14
CA ALA A 445 -16.63 -18.51 14.94
C ALA A 445 -16.50 -19.87 14.21
N LYS A 446 -17.31 -20.87 14.59
CA LYS A 446 -17.33 -22.17 13.88
C LYS A 446 -17.74 -22.02 12.41
N LYS A 447 -18.61 -21.08 12.10
CA LYS A 447 -19.11 -20.82 10.74
C LYS A 447 -18.14 -20.02 9.88
N TYR A 448 -17.50 -18.99 10.46
CA TYR A 448 -16.77 -17.96 9.69
C TYR A 448 -15.25 -17.92 9.94
N ILE A 449 -14.74 -18.57 11.00
CA ILE A 449 -13.30 -18.67 11.28
C ILE A 449 -12.89 -20.13 11.00
N THR A 450 -12.45 -20.42 9.76
CA THR A 450 -12.22 -21.78 9.27
C THR A 450 -10.73 -22.03 9.01
N PRO A 451 -9.96 -22.43 10.05
CA PRO A 451 -8.52 -22.70 9.88
C PRO A 451 -8.21 -23.86 8.93
N ASP A 452 -9.18 -24.78 8.74
CA ASP A 452 -8.99 -26.02 7.95
C ASP A 452 -9.12 -25.79 6.43
N ASN A 453 -9.65 -24.62 6.02
CA ASN A 453 -10.02 -24.33 4.64
C ASN A 453 -9.54 -22.93 4.24
N ALA A 454 -8.28 -22.61 4.51
CA ALA A 454 -7.72 -21.29 4.29
C ALA A 454 -6.56 -21.30 3.30
N HIS A 455 -6.35 -20.18 2.62
CA HIS A 455 -5.09 -19.82 2.01
C HIS A 455 -4.23 -19.10 3.05
N ILE A 456 -3.03 -19.62 3.31
CA ILE A 456 -1.98 -18.96 4.10
C ILE A 456 -1.01 -18.39 3.08
N LEU A 457 -1.26 -17.16 2.64
CA LEU A 457 -0.34 -16.45 1.76
C LEU A 457 0.76 -15.78 2.60
N VAL A 458 2.00 -16.03 2.21
CA VAL A 458 3.17 -15.36 2.78
C VAL A 458 3.93 -14.65 1.67
N VAL A 459 4.21 -13.37 1.86
CA VAL A 459 5.10 -12.58 0.98
C VAL A 459 6.37 -12.27 1.76
N GLY A 460 7.51 -12.78 1.32
CA GLY A 460 8.76 -12.64 2.07
C GLY A 460 9.97 -13.27 1.38
N ASN A 461 11.08 -13.37 2.11
CA ASN A 461 12.29 -14.00 1.60
C ASN A 461 12.14 -15.52 1.58
N LYS A 462 12.09 -16.11 0.39
CA LYS A 462 11.90 -17.56 0.17
C LYS A 462 12.94 -18.40 0.89
N GLU A 463 14.22 -18.01 0.80
CA GLU A 463 15.34 -18.76 1.33
C GLU A 463 15.32 -18.87 2.85
N GLU A 464 14.74 -17.86 3.52
CA GLU A 464 14.67 -17.82 4.98
C GLU A 464 13.39 -18.44 5.54
N VAL A 465 12.28 -18.41 4.77
CA VAL A 465 10.96 -18.64 5.33
C VAL A 465 10.24 -19.85 4.72
N ALA A 466 10.36 -20.10 3.41
CA ALA A 466 9.47 -21.03 2.72
C ALA A 466 9.55 -22.48 3.24
N GLU A 467 10.73 -22.95 3.66
CA GLU A 467 10.90 -24.34 4.14
C GLU A 467 10.14 -24.57 5.46
N SER A 468 10.17 -23.61 6.38
CA SER A 468 9.49 -23.70 7.69
C SER A 468 7.95 -23.67 7.57
N LEU A 469 7.42 -23.28 6.39
CA LEU A 469 5.97 -23.19 6.15
C LEU A 469 5.34 -24.50 5.67
N LYS A 470 6.10 -25.47 5.20
CA LYS A 470 5.59 -26.75 4.68
C LYS A 470 4.65 -27.49 5.64
N PRO A 471 4.90 -27.54 6.98
CA PRO A 471 4.02 -28.22 7.91
C PRO A 471 2.59 -27.67 7.99
N PHE A 472 2.37 -26.40 7.58
CA PHE A 472 1.04 -25.80 7.61
C PHE A 472 0.17 -26.17 6.41
N SER A 473 0.78 -26.72 5.34
CA SER A 473 0.05 -27.22 4.19
C SER A 473 -0.33 -28.68 4.39
N MET A 474 -1.59 -29.01 4.19
CA MET A 474 -2.06 -30.41 4.27
C MET A 474 -1.42 -31.32 3.21
N THR A 475 -0.77 -30.76 2.21
CA THR A 475 -0.02 -31.49 1.17
C THR A 475 1.48 -31.50 1.42
N ALA A 476 1.95 -30.88 2.51
CA ALA A 476 3.36 -30.58 2.81
C ALA A 476 4.09 -29.87 1.64
N ARG A 477 3.36 -29.08 0.87
CA ARG A 477 3.89 -28.31 -0.26
C ARG A 477 3.58 -26.83 -0.06
N VAL A 478 4.48 -25.99 -0.54
CA VAL A 478 4.29 -24.53 -0.68
C VAL A 478 4.05 -24.27 -2.17
N ASN A 479 2.96 -23.59 -2.49
CA ASN A 479 2.66 -23.13 -3.85
C ASN A 479 3.32 -21.77 -4.05
N PHE A 480 4.09 -21.64 -5.11
CA PHE A 480 4.78 -20.37 -5.42
C PHE A 480 4.02 -19.59 -6.49
N TYR A 481 3.97 -18.27 -6.30
CA TYR A 481 3.33 -17.34 -7.23
C TYR A 481 4.26 -16.15 -7.49
N ASP A 482 4.10 -15.55 -8.67
CA ASP A 482 4.67 -14.23 -8.95
C ASP A 482 3.83 -13.10 -8.28
N VAL A 483 4.27 -11.85 -8.41
CA VAL A 483 3.60 -10.68 -7.84
C VAL A 483 2.21 -10.41 -8.44
N TYR A 484 1.86 -11.10 -9.53
CA TYR A 484 0.57 -11.05 -10.20
C TYR A 484 -0.31 -12.30 -9.95
N GLY A 485 0.10 -13.16 -9.00
CA GLY A 485 -0.62 -14.37 -8.65
C GLY A 485 -0.66 -15.43 -9.77
N ASN A 486 0.30 -15.42 -10.68
CA ASN A 486 0.49 -16.52 -11.60
C ASN A 486 1.32 -17.62 -10.90
N PRO A 487 0.92 -18.90 -11.02
CA PRO A 487 1.73 -19.99 -10.47
C PRO A 487 3.14 -19.99 -11.07
N VAL A 488 4.13 -20.08 -10.20
CA VAL A 488 5.54 -20.23 -10.59
C VAL A 488 5.98 -21.63 -10.21
N GLN A 489 6.60 -22.34 -11.16
CA GLN A 489 7.22 -23.61 -10.82
C GLN A 489 8.43 -23.34 -9.91
N ASP A 490 8.51 -24.04 -8.79
CA ASP A 490 9.72 -24.07 -7.97
C ASP A 490 10.81 -24.85 -8.73
N SER A 491 11.27 -24.29 -9.84
CA SER A 491 12.46 -24.79 -10.51
C SER A 491 13.62 -24.45 -9.58
N LYS A 492 14.10 -25.43 -8.83
CA LYS A 492 15.43 -25.35 -8.23
C LYS A 492 16.41 -25.18 -9.39
N MET A 493 16.74 -23.93 -9.72
CA MET A 493 17.85 -23.65 -10.60
C MET A 493 19.08 -24.25 -9.93
N THR A 494 19.64 -25.29 -10.53
CA THR A 494 20.82 -25.96 -9.98
C THR A 494 22.07 -25.20 -10.39
N ILE A 495 22.87 -24.84 -9.39
CA ILE A 495 24.19 -24.26 -9.63
C ILE A 495 24.99 -25.27 -10.48
N PRO A 496 25.59 -24.86 -11.61
CA PRO A 496 26.43 -25.75 -12.41
C PRO A 496 27.57 -26.33 -11.57
N PRO A 497 27.92 -27.62 -11.76
CA PRO A 497 29.04 -28.21 -11.04
C PRO A 497 30.33 -27.42 -11.22
N GLY A 498 31.03 -27.12 -10.12
CA GLY A 498 32.29 -26.38 -10.13
C GLY A 498 32.14 -24.85 -10.08
N MET A 499 30.91 -24.29 -10.10
CA MET A 499 30.71 -22.88 -9.89
C MET A 499 30.87 -22.52 -8.39
N THR A 500 31.71 -21.54 -8.12
CA THR A 500 31.96 -21.00 -6.78
C THR A 500 31.67 -19.50 -6.73
N ALA A 501 31.60 -18.93 -5.52
CA ALA A 501 31.38 -17.49 -5.35
C ALA A 501 32.50 -16.67 -6.00
N GLU A 502 33.75 -17.13 -5.83
CA GLU A 502 34.92 -16.47 -6.40
C GLU A 502 34.89 -16.52 -7.95
N LYS A 503 34.40 -17.63 -8.52
CA LYS A 503 34.28 -17.77 -9.98
C LYS A 503 33.24 -16.83 -10.56
N VAL A 504 32.10 -16.63 -9.87
CA VAL A 504 31.09 -15.67 -10.29
C VAL A 504 31.63 -14.23 -10.26
N ILE A 505 32.42 -13.88 -9.25
CA ILE A 505 33.06 -12.56 -9.18
C ILE A 505 34.15 -12.40 -10.26
N GLU A 506 34.95 -13.44 -10.49
CA GLU A 506 35.94 -13.43 -11.58
C GLU A 506 35.28 -13.23 -12.95
N ASP A 507 34.21 -13.95 -13.22
CA ASP A 507 33.45 -13.83 -14.48
C ASP A 507 32.83 -12.44 -14.64
N TYR A 508 32.32 -11.83 -13.57
CA TYR A 508 31.86 -10.45 -13.58
C TYR A 508 32.98 -9.46 -13.89
N ILE A 509 34.14 -9.59 -13.23
CA ILE A 509 35.28 -8.70 -13.48
C ILE A 509 35.74 -8.82 -14.94
N ASN A 510 35.77 -10.04 -15.49
CA ASN A 510 36.13 -10.26 -16.88
C ASN A 510 35.10 -9.64 -17.84
N ALA A 511 33.80 -9.78 -17.53
CA ALA A 511 32.70 -9.22 -18.32
C ALA A 511 32.74 -7.69 -18.40
N ILE A 512 33.11 -7.01 -17.31
CA ILE A 512 33.19 -5.54 -17.30
C ILE A 512 34.50 -4.99 -17.91
N GLY A 513 35.45 -5.83 -18.35
CA GLY A 513 36.67 -5.38 -19.03
C GLY A 513 37.97 -6.01 -18.52
N GLY A 514 37.93 -6.72 -17.41
CA GLY A 514 39.06 -7.45 -16.83
C GLY A 514 39.95 -6.62 -15.90
N GLN A 515 40.68 -7.34 -15.04
CA GLN A 515 41.52 -6.75 -13.98
C GLN A 515 42.54 -5.74 -14.52
N ALA A 516 43.12 -5.98 -15.69
CA ALA A 516 44.15 -5.11 -16.28
C ALA A 516 43.60 -3.72 -16.66
N LYS A 517 42.38 -3.67 -17.24
CA LYS A 517 41.76 -2.39 -17.61
C LYS A 517 41.25 -1.65 -16.37
N LEU A 518 40.72 -2.35 -15.36
CA LEU A 518 40.35 -1.75 -14.08
C LEU A 518 41.55 -1.12 -13.37
N ALA A 519 42.70 -1.82 -13.37
CA ALA A 519 43.95 -1.32 -12.78
C ALA A 519 44.54 -0.12 -13.54
N ALA A 520 44.20 0.08 -14.82
CA ALA A 520 44.64 1.20 -15.64
C ALA A 520 43.85 2.50 -15.38
N ILE A 521 42.72 2.42 -14.60
CA ILE A 521 41.94 3.61 -14.20
C ILE A 521 42.71 4.34 -13.11
N LYS A 522 43.10 5.58 -13.38
CA LYS A 522 43.77 6.48 -12.44
C LYS A 522 42.74 7.36 -11.67
N ASP A 523 41.75 7.80 -12.40
CA ASP A 523 40.64 8.59 -11.82
C ASP A 523 39.34 8.33 -12.57
N LEU A 524 38.22 8.53 -11.88
CA LEU A 524 36.86 8.34 -12.40
C LEU A 524 35.95 9.45 -11.92
N GLN A 525 35.29 10.11 -12.86
CA GLN A 525 34.24 11.09 -12.59
C GLN A 525 32.90 10.61 -13.13
N ILE A 526 31.86 10.64 -12.29
CA ILE A 526 30.48 10.26 -12.66
C ILE A 526 29.52 11.37 -12.25
N ASN A 527 28.78 11.90 -13.20
CA ASN A 527 27.65 12.79 -12.97
C ASN A 527 26.34 12.07 -13.31
N SER A 528 25.35 12.16 -12.43
CA SER A 528 24.05 11.49 -12.62
C SER A 528 22.92 12.38 -12.18
N THR A 529 21.76 12.23 -12.79
CA THR A 529 20.53 12.90 -12.39
C THR A 529 19.55 11.93 -11.78
N MET A 530 18.86 12.38 -10.72
CA MET A 530 17.77 11.67 -10.06
C MET A 530 16.55 12.58 -10.04
N ASN A 531 15.39 12.06 -10.50
CA ASN A 531 14.13 12.80 -10.44
C ASN A 531 13.22 12.21 -9.39
N MET A 532 12.79 13.02 -8.42
CA MET A 532 11.98 12.60 -7.29
C MET A 532 10.89 13.61 -7.00
N GLY A 533 9.61 13.25 -7.20
CA GLY A 533 8.48 14.13 -6.86
C GLY A 533 8.49 15.51 -7.51
N GLY A 534 9.01 15.63 -8.73
CA GLY A 534 9.14 16.90 -9.44
C GLY A 534 10.44 17.68 -9.12
N MET A 535 11.27 17.19 -8.22
CA MET A 535 12.61 17.73 -7.93
C MET A 535 13.68 16.97 -8.72
N SER A 536 14.66 17.69 -9.26
CA SER A 536 15.82 17.11 -9.93
C SER A 536 17.07 17.29 -9.07
N LEU A 537 17.73 16.20 -8.75
CA LEU A 537 19.00 16.17 -8.02
C LEU A 537 20.12 15.84 -8.99
N LEU A 538 21.23 16.57 -8.89
CA LEU A 538 22.48 16.25 -9.55
C LEU A 538 23.43 15.61 -8.53
N VAL A 539 23.92 14.42 -8.84
CA VAL A 539 24.93 13.73 -8.02
C VAL A 539 26.21 13.66 -8.81
N SER A 540 27.26 14.25 -8.26
CA SER A 540 28.61 14.25 -8.83
C SER A 540 29.54 13.46 -7.93
N SER A 541 30.22 12.45 -8.48
CA SER A 541 31.21 11.64 -7.77
C SER A 541 32.55 11.70 -8.48
N ALA A 542 33.61 11.88 -7.73
CA ALA A 542 34.99 11.83 -8.18
C ALA A 542 35.79 10.82 -7.34
N GLN A 543 36.57 9.95 -7.98
CA GLN A 543 37.41 8.95 -7.35
C GLN A 543 38.82 9.00 -7.93
N LYS A 544 39.85 8.89 -7.09
CA LYS A 544 41.26 8.88 -7.48
C LYS A 544 42.11 8.31 -6.33
N ASP A 545 43.03 7.41 -6.63
CA ASP A 545 44.04 6.88 -5.69
C ASP A 545 43.45 6.48 -4.31
N GLY A 546 42.33 5.76 -4.30
CA GLY A 546 41.63 5.35 -3.08
C GLY A 546 40.94 6.49 -2.33
N LYS A 547 40.85 7.67 -2.90
CA LYS A 547 40.10 8.83 -2.39
C LYS A 547 38.77 8.95 -3.12
N ILE A 548 37.80 9.62 -2.48
CA ILE A 548 36.51 9.88 -3.07
C ILE A 548 35.88 11.18 -2.57
N SER A 549 35.19 11.88 -3.47
CA SER A 549 34.34 13.01 -3.15
C SER A 549 33.01 12.87 -3.87
N THR A 550 31.91 12.94 -3.14
CA THR A 550 30.56 12.92 -3.70
C THR A 550 29.81 14.17 -3.25
N LYS A 551 29.11 14.80 -4.18
CA LYS A 551 28.28 15.99 -3.94
C LYS A 551 26.89 15.77 -4.50
N VAL A 552 25.87 16.09 -3.71
CA VAL A 552 24.48 16.16 -4.16
C VAL A 552 24.09 17.63 -4.24
N SER A 553 23.56 18.02 -5.40
CA SER A 553 23.11 19.38 -5.64
C SER A 553 21.62 19.39 -6.02
N MET A 554 20.91 20.37 -5.51
CA MET A 554 19.52 20.66 -5.83
C MET A 554 19.42 22.12 -6.28
N ASN A 555 18.85 22.37 -7.44
CA ASN A 555 18.75 23.72 -8.02
C ASN A 555 20.10 24.48 -8.06
N GLY A 556 21.21 23.77 -8.30
CA GLY A 556 22.57 24.35 -8.36
C GLY A 556 23.24 24.57 -7.00
N GLN A 557 22.56 24.29 -5.89
CA GLN A 557 23.15 24.38 -4.55
C GLN A 557 23.52 22.98 -4.03
N VAL A 558 24.71 22.83 -3.44
CA VAL A 558 25.13 21.59 -2.80
C VAL A 558 24.37 21.45 -1.48
N VAL A 559 23.60 20.36 -1.37
CA VAL A 559 22.77 20.05 -0.19
C VAL A 559 23.38 18.96 0.70
N ASP A 560 24.26 18.13 0.13
CA ASP A 560 25.06 17.14 0.87
C ASP A 560 26.38 16.89 0.16
N SER A 561 27.44 16.63 0.92
CA SER A 561 28.72 16.21 0.38
C SER A 561 29.44 15.26 1.34
N ARG A 562 30.17 14.30 0.77
CA ARG A 562 31.00 13.36 1.52
C ARG A 562 32.33 13.20 0.83
N THR A 563 33.41 13.27 1.60
CA THR A 563 34.76 13.17 1.07
C THR A 563 35.57 12.24 1.95
N TYR A 564 36.36 11.36 1.33
CA TYR A 564 37.43 10.60 1.94
C TYR A 564 38.73 10.96 1.23
N ASP A 565 39.68 11.52 1.98
CA ASP A 565 40.95 12.04 1.45
C ASP A 565 42.07 10.99 1.41
N GLY A 566 41.75 9.73 1.75
CA GLY A 566 42.72 8.63 1.90
C GLY A 566 43.04 8.35 3.38
N THR A 567 42.72 9.25 4.29
CA THR A 567 42.97 9.11 5.74
C THR A 567 41.73 9.39 6.56
N LYS A 568 41.02 10.48 6.27
CA LYS A 568 39.87 10.98 7.02
C LYS A 568 38.63 11.08 6.13
N GLY A 569 37.51 10.70 6.69
CA GLY A 569 36.18 10.90 6.08
C GLY A 569 35.47 12.11 6.67
N THR A 570 34.94 12.97 5.83
CA THR A 570 34.15 14.13 6.24
C THR A 570 32.81 14.14 5.51
N GLY A 571 31.75 14.59 6.19
CA GLY A 571 30.45 14.84 5.62
C GLY A 571 30.03 16.27 5.90
N ALA A 572 29.42 16.96 4.91
CA ALA A 572 28.85 18.28 5.12
C ALA A 572 27.47 18.36 4.44
N GLY A 573 26.51 18.87 5.18
CA GLY A 573 25.12 19.02 4.73
C GLY A 573 24.45 20.20 5.43
N MET A 574 23.14 20.26 5.40
CA MET A 574 22.36 21.35 6.00
C MET A 574 22.61 21.52 7.51
N ASN A 575 23.06 20.48 8.20
CA ASN A 575 23.38 20.49 9.64
C ASN A 575 24.86 20.84 9.93
N GLY A 576 25.64 21.29 8.94
CA GLY A 576 27.05 21.60 9.06
C GLY A 576 27.97 20.45 8.66
N ALA A 577 29.29 20.66 8.87
CA ALA A 577 30.32 19.67 8.58
C ALA A 577 30.58 18.78 9.82
N ARG A 578 30.83 17.49 9.58
CA ARG A 578 31.19 16.50 10.62
C ARG A 578 32.21 15.48 10.12
N ASP A 579 32.95 14.92 11.03
CA ASP A 579 33.78 13.75 10.73
C ASP A 579 32.92 12.50 10.61
N LEU A 580 33.32 11.60 9.71
CA LEU A 580 32.66 10.28 9.53
C LEU A 580 33.49 9.23 10.26
N GLU A 581 32.82 8.39 11.04
CA GLU A 581 33.44 7.34 11.85
C GLU A 581 32.69 6.02 11.70
N GLY A 582 33.27 4.93 12.21
CA GLY A 582 32.64 3.61 12.27
C GLY A 582 32.21 3.09 10.91
N GLU A 583 30.97 2.61 10.82
CA GLU A 583 30.41 2.02 9.60
C GLU A 583 30.35 3.01 8.44
N GLU A 584 29.96 4.28 8.69
CA GLU A 584 29.89 5.30 7.63
C GLU A 584 31.24 5.56 6.97
N LEU A 585 32.32 5.59 7.77
CA LEU A 585 33.67 5.75 7.23
C LEU A 585 34.11 4.50 6.45
N ASN A 586 33.81 3.29 6.96
CA ASN A 586 34.15 2.05 6.28
C ASN A 586 33.44 1.94 4.93
N ASP A 587 32.18 2.36 4.86
CA ASP A 587 31.44 2.40 3.61
C ASP A 587 32.03 3.40 2.61
N LEU A 588 32.44 4.56 3.08
CA LEU A 588 33.06 5.57 2.20
C LEU A 588 34.43 5.10 1.68
N LYS A 589 35.21 4.38 2.49
CA LYS A 589 36.47 3.72 2.07
C LYS A 589 36.20 2.67 0.99
N GLU A 590 35.19 1.80 1.18
CA GLU A 590 34.83 0.80 0.19
C GLU A 590 34.42 1.45 -1.15
N GLN A 591 33.70 2.56 -1.05
CA GLN A 591 33.25 3.33 -2.21
C GLN A 591 34.39 4.06 -2.94
N ALA A 592 35.50 4.30 -2.30
CA ALA A 592 36.67 4.91 -2.94
C ALA A 592 37.33 3.96 -3.98
N ALA A 593 37.03 2.67 -3.97
CA ALA A 593 37.45 1.73 -5.01
C ALA A 593 36.61 1.89 -6.26
N PHE A 594 37.23 1.91 -7.46
CA PHE A 594 36.51 1.96 -8.75
C PHE A 594 35.58 0.77 -8.98
N CYS A 595 36.01 -0.41 -8.53
CA CYS A 595 35.24 -1.65 -8.51
C CYS A 595 35.57 -2.38 -7.20
N LYS A 596 34.62 -2.42 -6.28
CA LYS A 596 34.84 -3.07 -4.97
C LYS A 596 35.06 -4.58 -5.08
N GLU A 597 34.39 -5.19 -6.06
CA GLU A 597 34.41 -6.62 -6.31
C GLU A 597 35.83 -7.11 -6.68
N ALA A 598 36.60 -6.28 -7.36
CA ALA A 598 38.00 -6.57 -7.68
C ALA A 598 38.90 -6.71 -6.44
N ASN A 599 38.45 -6.17 -5.31
CA ASN A 599 39.18 -6.18 -4.04
C ASN A 599 38.58 -7.13 -2.99
N TYR A 600 37.59 -7.95 -3.33
CA TYR A 600 36.94 -8.81 -2.34
C TYR A 600 37.88 -9.79 -1.67
N ILE A 601 38.68 -10.51 -2.44
CA ILE A 601 39.62 -11.51 -1.91
C ILE A 601 40.74 -10.84 -1.13
N SER A 602 41.39 -9.81 -1.69
CA SER A 602 42.47 -9.08 -1.03
C SER A 602 41.99 -8.26 0.17
N GLY A 603 40.74 -7.83 0.18
CA GLY A 603 40.09 -7.07 1.26
C GLY A 603 39.54 -7.95 2.38
N GLY A 604 39.72 -9.30 2.32
CA GLY A 604 39.31 -10.22 3.37
C GLY A 604 37.77 -10.41 3.47
N TYR A 605 37.03 -10.23 2.37
CA TYR A 605 35.60 -10.54 2.32
C TYR A 605 35.37 -12.05 2.34
N LYS A 606 34.34 -12.47 3.04
CA LYS A 606 33.83 -13.84 2.97
C LYS A 606 32.72 -13.88 1.92
N LEU A 607 32.95 -14.64 0.85
CA LEU A 607 31.98 -14.81 -0.24
C LEU A 607 31.26 -16.14 -0.10
N THR A 608 29.95 -16.15 -0.30
CA THR A 608 29.13 -17.36 -0.24
C THR A 608 28.16 -17.38 -1.42
N LEU A 609 28.23 -18.39 -2.27
CA LEU A 609 27.27 -18.64 -3.35
C LEU A 609 26.02 -19.30 -2.74
N LYS A 610 24.93 -18.54 -2.63
CA LYS A 610 23.68 -18.99 -1.99
C LYS A 610 22.78 -19.81 -2.93
N GLY A 611 22.80 -19.52 -4.22
CA GLY A 611 21.89 -20.14 -5.18
C GLY A 611 21.80 -19.39 -6.48
N LEU A 612 20.70 -19.64 -7.18
CA LEU A 612 20.26 -18.94 -8.38
C LEU A 612 18.85 -18.43 -8.17
N GLU A 613 18.56 -17.25 -8.70
CA GLU A 613 17.25 -16.62 -8.65
C GLU A 613 16.92 -15.97 -10.00
N ASP A 614 15.64 -15.95 -10.36
CA ASP A 614 15.18 -15.22 -11.54
C ASP A 614 15.05 -13.72 -11.21
N ILE A 615 15.78 -12.89 -11.94
CA ILE A 615 15.70 -11.44 -11.85
C ILE A 615 15.19 -10.89 -13.18
N GLY A 616 13.89 -10.57 -13.21
CA GLY A 616 13.27 -9.99 -14.40
C GLY A 616 13.24 -10.92 -15.61
N GLY A 617 13.06 -12.23 -15.40
CA GLY A 617 13.02 -13.25 -16.45
C GLY A 617 14.37 -13.85 -16.80
N ASN A 618 15.46 -13.49 -16.10
CA ASN A 618 16.81 -14.02 -16.32
C ASN A 618 17.38 -14.62 -15.02
N PRO A 619 17.98 -15.84 -15.09
CA PRO A 619 18.63 -16.43 -13.94
C PRO A 619 19.87 -15.64 -13.54
N ALA A 620 20.04 -15.40 -12.23
CA ALA A 620 21.18 -14.71 -11.65
C ALA A 620 21.76 -15.50 -10.48
N TYR A 621 23.08 -15.57 -10.36
CA TYR A 621 23.77 -16.11 -9.19
C TYR A 621 23.62 -15.17 -8.01
N ILE A 622 23.31 -15.73 -6.83
CA ILE A 622 23.19 -15.00 -5.57
C ILE A 622 24.50 -15.14 -4.79
N ILE A 623 25.19 -14.03 -4.56
CA ILE A 623 26.40 -13.96 -3.75
C ILE A 623 26.13 -13.16 -2.48
N GLU A 624 26.30 -13.79 -1.32
CA GLU A 624 26.40 -13.06 -0.05
C GLU A 624 27.86 -12.66 0.13
N ALA A 625 28.12 -11.35 0.18
CA ALA A 625 29.44 -10.79 0.45
C ALA A 625 29.46 -10.18 1.86
N GLU A 626 30.22 -10.80 2.78
CA GLU A 626 30.39 -10.37 4.16
C GLU A 626 31.73 -9.64 4.29
N ARG A 627 31.69 -8.37 4.62
CA ARG A 627 32.87 -7.51 4.85
C ARG A 627 33.52 -7.87 6.19
N PRO A 628 34.83 -7.62 6.40
CA PRO A 628 35.54 -7.96 7.65
C PRO A 628 34.93 -7.37 8.93
N ASP A 629 34.16 -6.28 8.84
CA ASP A 629 33.44 -5.69 9.96
C ASP A 629 32.05 -6.32 10.22
N GLY A 630 31.74 -7.41 9.49
CA GLY A 630 30.48 -8.16 9.64
C GLY A 630 29.32 -7.66 8.80
N LYS A 631 29.45 -6.55 8.06
CA LYS A 631 28.40 -6.06 7.17
C LYS A 631 28.20 -6.99 5.97
N LYS A 632 26.94 -7.34 5.71
CA LYS A 632 26.55 -8.22 4.61
C LYS A 632 25.86 -7.46 3.51
N THR A 633 26.14 -7.86 2.26
CA THR A 633 25.37 -7.46 1.07
C THR A 633 25.07 -8.71 0.26
N THR A 634 23.86 -8.74 -0.34
CA THR A 634 23.47 -9.79 -1.28
C THR A 634 23.54 -9.20 -2.69
N GLU A 635 24.29 -9.86 -3.56
CA GLU A 635 24.57 -9.40 -4.92
C GLU A 635 24.12 -10.44 -5.93
N TYR A 636 23.56 -9.96 -7.03
CA TYR A 636 22.99 -10.82 -8.07
C TYR A 636 23.72 -10.60 -9.39
N TYR A 637 24.20 -11.69 -9.98
CA TYR A 637 24.98 -11.69 -11.22
C TYR A 637 24.26 -12.52 -12.28
N ASP A 638 23.85 -11.89 -13.37
CA ASP A 638 23.15 -12.55 -14.47
C ASP A 638 24.00 -13.70 -15.05
N VAL A 639 23.42 -14.88 -15.15
CA VAL A 639 24.15 -16.11 -15.59
C VAL A 639 24.69 -15.97 -17.00
N LYS A 640 24.01 -15.27 -17.90
CA LYS A 640 24.35 -15.19 -19.32
C LYS A 640 25.39 -14.09 -19.61
N SER A 641 25.20 -12.92 -19.04
CA SER A 641 26.07 -11.76 -19.27
C SER A 641 27.18 -11.64 -18.24
N SER A 642 27.10 -12.35 -17.12
CA SER A 642 27.93 -12.21 -15.92
C SER A 642 27.94 -10.81 -15.32
N LEU A 643 27.02 -9.93 -15.73
CA LEU A 643 26.91 -8.57 -15.19
C LEU A 643 26.14 -8.57 -13.87
N LYS A 644 26.52 -7.67 -12.96
CA LYS A 644 25.77 -7.45 -11.72
C LYS A 644 24.47 -6.74 -12.05
N VAL A 645 23.33 -7.37 -11.73
CA VAL A 645 22.00 -6.85 -12.04
C VAL A 645 21.30 -6.26 -10.83
N ARG A 646 21.64 -6.75 -9.61
CA ARG A 646 21.04 -6.25 -8.35
C ARG A 646 22.03 -6.31 -7.19
N GLU A 647 21.86 -5.43 -6.25
CA GLU A 647 22.50 -5.47 -4.94
C GLU A 647 21.50 -5.11 -3.86
N VAL A 648 21.41 -5.92 -2.81
CA VAL A 648 20.50 -5.74 -1.67
C VAL A 648 21.30 -5.57 -0.39
N SER A 649 20.95 -4.59 0.44
CA SER A 649 21.58 -4.37 1.73
C SER A 649 20.54 -3.89 2.75
N THR A 650 20.80 -4.14 4.04
CA THR A 650 20.03 -3.57 5.14
C THR A 650 20.63 -2.24 5.53
N VAL A 651 19.78 -1.23 5.72
CA VAL A 651 20.14 0.11 6.19
C VAL A 651 19.27 0.50 7.37
N GLU A 652 19.79 1.29 8.30
CA GLU A 652 18.99 1.89 9.35
C GLU A 652 18.12 3.01 8.77
N GLY A 653 16.80 2.84 8.85
CA GLY A 653 15.81 3.83 8.46
C GLY A 653 15.20 4.55 9.68
N PRO A 654 14.33 5.55 9.46
CA PRO A 654 13.65 6.29 10.54
C PRO A 654 12.81 5.40 11.46
N ASP A 655 12.26 4.32 10.90
CA ASP A 655 11.38 3.36 11.59
C ASP A 655 12.09 2.02 11.93
N GLY A 656 13.43 1.99 11.88
CA GLY A 656 14.25 0.80 12.11
C GLY A 656 14.89 0.24 10.83
N PRO A 657 15.46 -0.99 10.89
CA PRO A 657 16.16 -1.60 9.76
C PRO A 657 15.24 -1.73 8.53
N ALA A 658 15.69 -1.24 7.39
CA ALA A 658 14.99 -1.29 6.11
C ALA A 658 15.84 -2.01 5.05
N THR A 659 15.19 -2.76 4.17
CA THR A 659 15.83 -3.36 3.01
C THR A 659 15.94 -2.35 1.89
N MET A 660 17.12 -2.22 1.32
CA MET A 660 17.40 -1.39 0.18
C MET A 660 17.91 -2.21 -0.99
N SER A 661 17.36 -1.96 -2.16
CA SER A 661 17.75 -2.62 -3.40
C SER A 661 18.25 -1.61 -4.44
N ASN A 662 19.32 -1.99 -5.15
CA ASN A 662 19.86 -1.27 -6.29
C ASN A 662 19.83 -2.18 -7.50
N ASP A 663 19.02 -1.87 -8.50
CA ASP A 663 19.00 -2.57 -9.76
C ASP A 663 19.89 -1.85 -10.79
N PHE A 664 20.80 -2.58 -11.40
CA PHE A 664 21.79 -2.06 -12.35
C PHE A 664 21.40 -2.42 -13.77
N SER A 665 21.37 -1.44 -14.65
CA SER A 665 20.99 -1.65 -16.06
C SER A 665 21.69 -0.68 -17.01
N ASP A 666 21.48 -0.86 -18.31
CA ASP A 666 22.02 0.00 -19.37
C ASP A 666 23.54 0.16 -19.26
N TYR A 667 24.26 -0.98 -19.22
CA TYR A 667 25.73 -0.99 -19.17
C TYR A 667 26.33 -0.40 -20.44
N LYS A 668 27.25 0.57 -20.29
CA LYS A 668 27.96 1.24 -21.38
C LYS A 668 29.46 1.20 -21.17
N GLU A 669 30.20 1.02 -22.27
CA GLU A 669 31.64 1.02 -22.23
C GLU A 669 32.20 2.46 -22.20
N THR A 670 33.12 2.71 -21.26
CA THR A 670 33.89 3.93 -21.20
C THR A 670 35.31 3.62 -20.73
N GLY A 671 36.32 4.01 -21.50
CA GLY A 671 37.70 3.71 -21.18
C GLY A 671 38.05 2.22 -21.21
N GLY A 672 37.29 1.40 -21.95
CA GLY A 672 37.47 -0.03 -22.07
C GLY A 672 36.84 -0.84 -20.92
N VAL A 673 36.07 -0.21 -20.04
CA VAL A 673 35.35 -0.82 -18.90
C VAL A 673 33.86 -0.56 -19.03
N LEU A 674 33.03 -1.56 -18.75
CA LEU A 674 31.58 -1.46 -18.72
C LEU A 674 31.10 -0.89 -17.36
N PHE A 675 30.35 0.18 -17.41
CA PHE A 675 29.70 0.78 -16.25
C PHE A 675 28.18 0.77 -16.44
N PRO A 676 27.37 0.46 -15.39
CA PRO A 676 25.92 0.63 -15.48
C PRO A 676 25.59 2.12 -15.61
N ASN A 677 24.76 2.44 -16.59
CA ASN A 677 24.35 3.83 -16.88
C ASN A 677 23.07 4.20 -16.16
N THR A 678 22.31 3.22 -15.68
CA THR A 678 21.09 3.41 -14.90
C THR A 678 21.14 2.56 -13.64
N VAL A 679 20.83 3.19 -12.50
CA VAL A 679 20.63 2.51 -11.20
C VAL A 679 19.25 2.87 -10.68
N THR A 680 18.41 1.85 -10.44
CA THR A 680 17.12 2.05 -9.79
C THR A 680 17.25 1.72 -8.30
N LEU A 681 16.90 2.69 -7.45
CA LEU A 681 16.95 2.59 -5.99
C LEU A 681 15.55 2.33 -5.46
N SER A 682 15.38 1.27 -4.67
CA SER A 682 14.11 0.89 -4.05
C SER A 682 14.27 0.64 -2.55
N GLY A 683 13.19 0.77 -1.78
CA GLY A 683 13.14 0.43 -0.35
C GLY A 683 13.49 1.55 0.61
N ILE A 684 13.98 2.72 0.14
CA ILE A 684 14.26 3.89 0.99
C ILE A 684 13.28 5.02 0.71
N PHE A 685 12.90 5.16 -0.55
CA PHE A 685 11.93 6.16 -0.99
C PHE A 685 10.55 5.54 -1.10
N PRO A 686 9.49 6.34 -0.97
CA PRO A 686 8.12 5.87 -1.19
C PRO A 686 7.87 5.28 -2.58
N VAL A 687 8.73 5.63 -3.55
CA VAL A 687 8.71 5.13 -4.94
C VAL A 687 10.14 4.82 -5.37
N PRO A 688 10.35 3.83 -6.27
CA PRO A 688 11.65 3.60 -6.87
C PRO A 688 12.18 4.83 -7.59
N VAL A 689 13.43 5.18 -7.35
CA VAL A 689 14.08 6.36 -7.94
C VAL A 689 15.17 5.93 -8.91
N LYS A 690 15.12 6.42 -10.15
CA LYS A 690 16.14 6.17 -11.16
C LYS A 690 17.23 7.23 -11.10
N ALA A 691 18.47 6.78 -10.92
CA ALA A 691 19.67 7.56 -11.13
C ALA A 691 20.22 7.25 -12.52
N VAL A 692 20.23 8.23 -13.41
CA VAL A 692 20.72 8.07 -14.77
C VAL A 692 22.03 8.84 -14.93
N VAL A 693 23.08 8.15 -15.39
CA VAL A 693 24.39 8.77 -15.66
C VAL A 693 24.27 9.70 -16.85
N THR A 694 24.59 10.96 -16.63
CA THR A 694 24.62 12.01 -17.66
C THR A 694 26.02 12.23 -18.23
N GLU A 695 27.04 11.96 -17.44
CA GLU A 695 28.44 12.06 -17.87
C GLU A 695 29.31 11.09 -17.07
N LEU A 696 30.18 10.34 -17.74
CA LEU A 696 31.18 9.48 -17.14
C LEU A 696 32.51 9.67 -17.84
N LYS A 697 33.55 10.00 -17.07
CA LYS A 697 34.92 10.20 -17.56
C LYS A 697 35.91 9.33 -16.81
N VAL A 698 36.74 8.63 -17.54
CA VAL A 698 37.86 7.81 -17.05
C VAL A 698 39.16 8.50 -17.39
N ASN A 699 40.06 8.61 -16.42
CA ASN A 699 41.39 9.24 -16.60
C ASN A 699 41.30 10.71 -17.05
N ALA A 700 40.39 11.47 -16.44
CA ALA A 700 40.12 12.89 -16.73
C ALA A 700 41.18 13.84 -16.14
N GLY A 701 42.06 13.36 -15.29
CA GLY A 701 43.08 14.19 -14.61
C GLY A 701 42.50 14.99 -13.44
N ILE A 702 41.72 14.34 -12.58
CA ILE A 702 41.06 14.99 -11.42
C ILE A 702 42.11 15.59 -10.48
N ASP A 703 41.93 16.89 -10.17
CA ASP A 703 42.81 17.60 -9.24
C ASP A 703 42.59 17.16 -7.77
N ASP A 704 43.68 17.02 -7.03
CA ASP A 704 43.62 16.54 -5.62
C ASP A 704 42.87 17.51 -4.67
N SER A 705 42.67 18.75 -5.06
CA SER A 705 41.89 19.72 -4.29
C SER A 705 40.40 19.29 -4.16
N VAL A 706 39.89 18.48 -5.10
CA VAL A 706 38.53 17.94 -5.06
C VAL A 706 38.28 17.06 -3.81
N PHE A 707 39.33 16.47 -3.24
CA PHE A 707 39.29 15.60 -2.06
C PHE A 707 39.71 16.32 -0.76
N LYS A 708 39.95 17.63 -0.82
CA LYS A 708 40.23 18.47 0.35
C LYS A 708 38.97 19.23 0.73
N GLN A 709 38.52 19.11 1.96
CA GLN A 709 37.47 19.96 2.54
C GLN A 709 38.05 20.82 3.66
#